data_e2f4c0e34de97308bae34c409b80c5b5
#
_entry.id   e2f4c0e34de97308bae34c409b80c5b5
#
_cell.length_a   1.000
_cell.length_b   1.000
_cell.length_c   1.000
_cell.angle_alpha   90.00
_cell.angle_beta   90.00
_cell.angle_gamma   90.00
#
_symmetry.space_group_name_H-M   'P 1'
#
loop_
_entity.id
_entity.type
_entity.pdbx_description
1 polymer ?
#
loop_
_entity_poly.entity_id
_entity_poly.type
_entity_poly.pdbx_seq_one_letter_code
_entity_poly.pdbx_strand_id
1 'polypeptide(L)'
;MIRFLQKSGQTTKYILGGLLLIICASMVITLIPGGLGGEVFGFGGTPGKGVVAKVGGEDITTDEVRQTARQMLQQQMPQGSSGANTSMLMPFFAQRAAEQLITRQALISEANRIGLRVSQDEVRDELQHGRYAATFFPSGNFIGETEYEDMLQRANLTPAKFEESVGHDILLSKLQALVAGSAGVSDAEVHDLFVKQNTKVKFDYAVLKQDDLKKGLHPTEEELKAYYDAHKASYASSIPEKRKVKYALIDTAKLEADVKVTPADLRAYYDQHRDQYRVPEQVKVSHILIKTPLPGPDGKVDEKGAAEAQRRAEDLLKQLRNGAKMEDLAKKYSEDPGSAKQGGSLGWIGRGQTVPEFEKVAFSLPKGQISDMVKSSYGFHIIRVDDKQEAHVKTLDEVKSEIEPILRHQMVQQLAQRKADNVVKQARAQNLEAAAAAAGVPVITSDFFARRDMLPGLGPSPQFMDAVFMAQENAPPDQASAGQGIVVYQLLAVKPPATPTFEEVRSKVEDEFKTERSSMLLNQKVQELSDRAKAEHDLKRAAKELGATLKTSDLVLPDGQVPDVGSMAGQASVAFTMKPGEISGPISNGSGAAVLQLLETQPPSEADFAAKHDQIREQLLQEKQRERFELFVANVVDEMSKSGKIKRNDEELKSLARAGSESGM
;
A
#
# COMPACT_ATOMS: atom_id res chain seq x y z
N MET A 1 -64.24 -15.65 -15.41
CA MET A 1 -63.70 -14.97 -14.22
C MET A 1 -64.06 -13.47 -14.13
N ILE A 2 -64.12 -12.75 -15.24
CA ILE A 2 -64.41 -11.29 -15.27
C ILE A 2 -65.84 -10.93 -14.84
N ARG A 3 -66.86 -11.80 -15.05
CA ARG A 3 -68.26 -11.53 -14.66
C ARG A 3 -68.53 -11.64 -13.15
N PHE A 4 -67.59 -12.22 -12.34
CA PHE A 4 -67.72 -12.32 -10.89
C PHE A 4 -67.31 -11.02 -10.17
N LEU A 5 -66.44 -10.21 -10.78
CA LEU A 5 -65.93 -8.95 -10.24
C LEU A 5 -66.87 -7.74 -10.46
N GLN A 6 -67.95 -7.90 -11.24
CA GLN A 6 -68.92 -6.80 -11.57
C GLN A 6 -70.15 -6.76 -10.64
N LYS A 7 -70.30 -7.67 -9.67
CA LYS A 7 -71.39 -7.59 -8.68
C LYS A 7 -70.94 -6.77 -7.46
N SER A 8 -71.56 -5.60 -7.30
CA SER A 8 -71.31 -4.66 -6.21
C SER A 8 -71.84 -5.17 -4.86
N GLY A 9 -71.10 -6.05 -4.19
CA GLY A 9 -71.31 -6.40 -2.82
C GLY A 9 -70.21 -5.88 -1.90
N GLN A 10 -70.47 -5.57 -0.65
CA GLN A 10 -69.47 -5.10 0.31
C GLN A 10 -68.28 -6.04 0.40
N THR A 11 -68.45 -7.34 0.29
CA THR A 11 -67.39 -8.36 0.27
C THR A 11 -66.43 -8.20 -0.94
N THR A 12 -66.96 -7.83 -2.12
CA THR A 12 -66.14 -7.62 -3.32
C THR A 12 -65.25 -6.36 -3.20
N LYS A 13 -65.72 -5.33 -2.48
CA LYS A 13 -64.93 -4.12 -2.18
C LYS A 13 -63.77 -4.40 -1.23
N TYR A 14 -63.97 -5.27 -0.24
CA TYR A 14 -62.88 -5.66 0.66
C TYR A 14 -61.85 -6.56 -0.03
N ILE A 15 -62.27 -7.46 -0.91
CA ILE A 15 -61.38 -8.31 -1.70
C ILE A 15 -60.60 -7.48 -2.71
N LEU A 16 -61.25 -6.52 -3.39
CA LEU A 16 -60.59 -5.62 -4.34
C LEU A 16 -59.64 -4.66 -3.62
N GLY A 17 -60.02 -4.14 -2.44
CA GLY A 17 -59.17 -3.32 -1.58
C GLY A 17 -57.95 -4.10 -1.07
N GLY A 18 -58.14 -5.35 -0.64
CA GLY A 18 -57.05 -6.23 -0.24
C GLY A 18 -56.07 -6.55 -1.39
N LEU A 19 -56.63 -6.83 -2.59
CA LEU A 19 -55.80 -7.08 -3.78
C LEU A 19 -55.02 -5.81 -4.22
N LEU A 20 -55.67 -4.64 -4.15
CA LEU A 20 -55.03 -3.36 -4.45
C LEU A 20 -53.95 -3.03 -3.43
N LEU A 21 -54.17 -3.35 -2.16
CA LEU A 21 -53.19 -3.17 -1.09
C LEU A 21 -51.96 -4.07 -1.28
N ILE A 22 -52.18 -5.32 -1.72
CA ILE A 22 -51.10 -6.25 -2.05
C ILE A 22 -50.30 -5.77 -3.29
N ILE A 23 -50.99 -5.24 -4.31
CA ILE A 23 -50.33 -4.68 -5.52
C ILE A 23 -49.56 -3.41 -5.16
N CYS A 24 -50.14 -2.52 -4.35
CA CYS A 24 -49.41 -1.32 -3.89
C CYS A 24 -48.23 -1.69 -2.99
N ALA A 25 -48.37 -2.67 -2.10
CA ALA A 25 -47.26 -3.16 -1.30
C ALA A 25 -46.14 -3.79 -2.17
N SER A 26 -46.51 -4.56 -3.19
CA SER A 26 -45.54 -5.14 -4.13
C SER A 26 -44.86 -4.07 -4.99
N MET A 27 -45.58 -3.00 -5.40
CA MET A 27 -44.99 -1.87 -6.14
C MET A 27 -44.06 -1.01 -5.26
N VAL A 28 -44.41 -0.82 -4.00
CA VAL A 28 -43.52 -0.11 -3.04
C VAL A 28 -42.24 -0.90 -2.80
N ILE A 29 -42.34 -2.23 -2.72
CA ILE A 29 -41.18 -3.12 -2.56
C ILE A 29 -40.25 -3.09 -3.79
N THR A 30 -40.78 -2.86 -5.01
CA THR A 30 -40.00 -2.82 -6.25
C THR A 30 -39.46 -1.43 -6.59
N LEU A 31 -40.01 -0.36 -5.98
CA LEU A 31 -39.63 1.03 -6.25
C LEU A 31 -38.57 1.62 -5.29
N ILE A 32 -38.17 0.86 -4.26
CA ILE A 32 -37.08 1.28 -3.38
C ILE A 32 -35.76 0.80 -3.99
N PRO A 33 -34.86 1.68 -4.44
CA PRO A 33 -33.52 1.30 -4.85
C PRO A 33 -32.74 0.86 -3.60
N GLY A 34 -32.62 -0.46 -3.40
CA GLY A 34 -31.95 -1.03 -2.22
C GLY A 34 -32.63 -2.26 -1.61
N GLY A 35 -33.72 -2.76 -2.25
CA GLY A 35 -34.20 -4.12 -2.09
C GLY A 35 -34.56 -4.61 -0.69
N LEU A 36 -35.72 -4.21 -0.16
CA LEU A 36 -36.42 -4.91 0.97
C LEU A 36 -37.00 -6.31 0.59
N GLY A 37 -36.60 -6.84 -0.57
CA GLY A 37 -37.13 -8.13 -1.09
C GLY A 37 -36.52 -9.38 -0.48
N GLY A 38 -35.47 -9.30 0.30
CA GLY A 38 -34.71 -10.45 0.82
C GLY A 38 -35.01 -10.88 2.26
N GLU A 39 -35.61 -10.03 3.08
CA GLU A 39 -35.66 -10.28 4.54
C GLU A 39 -36.98 -10.78 5.10
N VAL A 40 -38.06 -10.79 4.31
CA VAL A 40 -39.40 -11.21 4.82
C VAL A 40 -39.64 -12.73 4.81
N PHE A 41 -38.81 -13.47 4.05
CA PHE A 41 -38.85 -14.94 4.06
C PHE A 41 -37.45 -15.48 4.34
N GLY A 42 -37.20 -15.82 5.60
CA GLY A 42 -35.94 -16.36 6.13
C GLY A 42 -35.50 -17.68 5.49
N PHE A 43 -34.92 -17.61 4.28
CA PHE A 43 -34.10 -18.67 3.71
C PHE A 43 -32.73 -18.09 3.36
N GLY A 44 -31.68 -18.69 3.93
CA GLY A 44 -30.30 -18.26 3.87
C GLY A 44 -29.79 -18.04 2.46
N GLY A 45 -29.97 -16.83 1.91
CA GLY A 45 -29.41 -16.40 0.64
C GLY A 45 -27.96 -15.96 0.82
N THR A 46 -27.10 -16.29 -0.16
CA THR A 46 -25.77 -15.69 -0.34
C THR A 46 -25.88 -14.17 -0.54
N PRO A 47 -24.92 -13.37 -0.06
CA PRO A 47 -24.87 -11.93 -0.33
C PRO A 47 -25.00 -11.59 -1.82
N GLY A 48 -25.66 -10.47 -2.14
CA GLY A 48 -25.87 -10.03 -3.52
C GLY A 48 -24.58 -9.66 -4.25
N LYS A 49 -24.67 -9.42 -5.56
CA LYS A 49 -23.53 -8.99 -6.39
C LYS A 49 -22.99 -7.64 -5.88
N GLY A 50 -21.68 -7.53 -5.68
CA GLY A 50 -21.04 -6.35 -5.11
C GLY A 50 -20.98 -6.30 -3.58
N VAL A 51 -21.44 -7.36 -2.89
CA VAL A 51 -21.36 -7.51 -1.44
C VAL A 51 -20.38 -8.62 -1.10
N VAL A 52 -19.34 -8.27 -0.36
CA VAL A 52 -18.27 -9.20 0.06
C VAL A 52 -18.68 -10.04 1.26
N ALA A 53 -19.41 -9.45 2.18
CA ALA A 53 -19.97 -10.16 3.33
C ALA A 53 -21.22 -9.45 3.88
N LYS A 54 -22.08 -10.22 4.58
CA LYS A 54 -23.17 -9.68 5.40
C LYS A 54 -22.91 -10.04 6.85
N VAL A 55 -22.89 -9.04 7.74
CA VAL A 55 -22.54 -9.20 9.15
C VAL A 55 -23.59 -8.54 10.05
N GLY A 56 -24.33 -9.34 10.83
CA GLY A 56 -25.34 -8.82 11.75
C GLY A 56 -26.52 -8.09 11.08
N GLY A 57 -26.73 -8.31 9.77
CA GLY A 57 -27.74 -7.62 8.95
C GLY A 57 -27.16 -6.56 8.01
N GLU A 58 -25.97 -6.03 8.28
CA GLU A 58 -25.30 -5.01 7.49
C GLU A 58 -24.42 -5.61 6.39
N ASP A 59 -24.44 -5.00 5.21
CA ASP A 59 -23.68 -5.42 4.04
C ASP A 59 -22.33 -4.73 4.01
N ILE A 60 -21.26 -5.50 3.78
CA ILE A 60 -19.90 -5.01 3.50
C ILE A 60 -19.70 -5.07 2.01
N THR A 61 -19.53 -3.92 1.37
CA THR A 61 -19.47 -3.78 -0.07
C THR A 61 -18.05 -3.94 -0.63
N THR A 62 -17.95 -4.29 -1.92
CA THR A 62 -16.67 -4.36 -2.63
C THR A 62 -15.95 -3.01 -2.67
N ASP A 63 -16.70 -1.90 -2.68
CA ASP A 63 -16.12 -0.56 -2.74
C ASP A 63 -15.49 -0.16 -1.40
N GLU A 64 -16.12 -0.48 -0.27
CA GLU A 64 -15.55 -0.30 1.06
C GLU A 64 -14.26 -1.11 1.25
N VAL A 65 -14.27 -2.36 0.80
CA VAL A 65 -13.06 -3.21 0.84
C VAL A 65 -11.95 -2.64 -0.01
N ARG A 66 -12.25 -2.17 -1.23
CA ARG A 66 -11.24 -1.53 -2.12
C ARG A 66 -10.68 -0.24 -1.51
N GLN A 67 -11.54 0.60 -0.96
CA GLN A 67 -11.11 1.85 -0.33
C GLN A 67 -10.19 1.58 0.87
N THR A 68 -10.59 0.67 1.76
CA THR A 68 -9.80 0.27 2.93
C THR A 68 -8.47 -0.37 2.51
N ALA A 69 -8.47 -1.24 1.49
CA ALA A 69 -7.27 -1.86 0.96
C ALA A 69 -6.29 -0.83 0.38
N ARG A 70 -6.78 0.16 -0.36
CA ARG A 70 -5.95 1.26 -0.88
C ARG A 70 -5.33 2.10 0.24
N GLN A 71 -6.10 2.39 1.27
CA GLN A 71 -5.63 3.15 2.43
C GLN A 71 -4.54 2.38 3.18
N MET A 72 -4.72 1.07 3.42
CA MET A 72 -3.70 0.21 4.02
C MET A 72 -2.40 0.18 3.19
N LEU A 73 -2.54 0.06 1.88
CA LEU A 73 -1.42 0.04 0.95
C LEU A 73 -0.64 1.35 1.00
N GLN A 74 -1.33 2.50 0.98
CA GLN A 74 -0.69 3.82 1.08
C GLN A 74 0.06 4.04 2.39
N GLN A 75 -0.45 3.51 3.51
CA GLN A 75 0.21 3.61 4.82
C GLN A 75 1.48 2.77 4.93
N GLN A 76 1.58 1.65 4.18
CA GLN A 76 2.72 0.74 4.27
C GLN A 76 3.79 0.96 3.19
N MET A 77 3.49 1.73 2.15
CA MET A 77 4.45 1.99 1.08
C MET A 77 5.16 3.34 1.27
N PRO A 78 6.51 3.39 1.17
CA PRO A 78 7.23 4.66 1.15
C PRO A 78 6.80 5.51 -0.05
N GLN A 79 6.73 6.83 0.12
CA GLN A 79 6.47 7.77 -0.96
C GLN A 79 7.54 7.59 -2.07
N GLY A 80 7.11 7.15 -3.25
CA GLY A 80 7.98 6.98 -4.42
C GLY A 80 8.08 5.57 -5.00
N SER A 81 7.41 4.56 -4.46
CA SER A 81 7.38 3.23 -5.05
C SER A 81 6.45 3.19 -6.28
N SER A 82 7.01 2.81 -7.42
CA SER A 82 6.35 2.78 -8.73
C SER A 82 5.19 1.77 -8.81
N GLY A 83 4.16 2.12 -9.58
CA GLY A 83 2.86 1.45 -9.69
C GLY A 83 2.83 -0.05 -10.04
N ALA A 84 3.90 -0.65 -10.54
CA ALA A 84 3.95 -2.08 -10.89
C ALA A 84 3.87 -3.01 -9.67
N ASN A 85 4.43 -2.61 -8.52
CA ASN A 85 4.34 -3.40 -7.29
C ASN A 85 2.99 -3.25 -6.58
N THR A 86 2.27 -2.18 -6.86
CA THR A 86 1.00 -1.84 -6.20
C THR A 86 -0.13 -2.78 -6.63
N SER A 87 -0.22 -3.12 -7.91
CA SER A 87 -1.23 -4.03 -8.45
C SER A 87 -1.05 -5.46 -7.96
N MET A 88 0.21 -5.90 -7.78
CA MET A 88 0.51 -7.26 -7.30
C MET A 88 0.16 -7.46 -5.82
N LEU A 89 0.21 -6.41 -5.01
CA LEU A 89 -0.08 -6.47 -3.57
C LEU A 89 -1.58 -6.21 -3.25
N MET A 90 -2.32 -5.60 -4.15
CA MET A 90 -3.73 -5.25 -3.94
C MET A 90 -4.62 -6.44 -3.53
N PRO A 91 -4.49 -7.66 -4.11
CA PRO A 91 -5.26 -8.83 -3.67
C PRO A 91 -5.07 -9.18 -2.19
N PHE A 92 -3.83 -9.12 -1.73
CA PHE A 92 -3.49 -9.38 -0.32
C PHE A 92 -4.13 -8.35 0.61
N PHE A 93 -4.02 -7.05 0.25
CA PHE A 93 -4.63 -5.98 1.05
C PHE A 93 -6.15 -6.00 0.99
N ALA A 94 -6.76 -6.40 -0.13
CA ALA A 94 -8.21 -6.54 -0.25
C ALA A 94 -8.76 -7.65 0.68
N GLN A 95 -8.09 -8.79 0.75
CA GLN A 95 -8.46 -9.85 1.69
C GLN A 95 -8.33 -9.39 3.15
N ARG A 96 -7.23 -8.71 3.49
CA ARG A 96 -7.02 -8.20 4.84
C ARG A 96 -8.02 -7.10 5.22
N ALA A 97 -8.36 -6.22 4.29
CA ALA A 97 -9.38 -5.19 4.47
C ALA A 97 -10.76 -5.80 4.70
N ALA A 98 -11.13 -6.83 3.92
CA ALA A 98 -12.40 -7.54 4.11
C ALA A 98 -12.51 -8.16 5.51
N GLU A 99 -11.49 -8.88 5.98
CA GLU A 99 -11.48 -9.47 7.32
C GLU A 99 -11.53 -8.40 8.41
N GLN A 100 -10.85 -7.27 8.22
CA GLN A 100 -10.91 -6.16 9.17
C GLN A 100 -12.32 -5.55 9.24
N LEU A 101 -12.97 -5.32 8.10
CA LEU A 101 -14.33 -4.78 8.06
C LEU A 101 -15.35 -5.76 8.64
N ILE A 102 -15.23 -7.06 8.35
CA ILE A 102 -16.07 -8.12 8.93
C ILE A 102 -15.93 -8.12 10.46
N THR A 103 -14.70 -8.14 10.95
CA THR A 103 -14.42 -8.13 12.40
C THR A 103 -14.96 -6.86 13.06
N ARG A 104 -14.72 -5.68 12.45
CA ARG A 104 -15.24 -4.40 12.96
C ARG A 104 -16.77 -4.42 13.07
N GLN A 105 -17.46 -4.86 12.02
CA GLN A 105 -18.93 -4.92 12.01
C GLN A 105 -19.47 -5.96 12.98
N ALA A 106 -18.79 -7.10 13.16
CA ALA A 106 -19.14 -8.09 14.16
C ALA A 106 -19.08 -7.53 15.58
N LEU A 107 -18.02 -6.77 15.89
CA LEU A 107 -17.86 -6.13 17.20
C LEU A 107 -18.90 -5.02 17.43
N ILE A 108 -19.25 -4.23 16.42
CA ILE A 108 -20.33 -3.22 16.49
C ILE A 108 -21.66 -3.92 16.78
N SER A 109 -21.96 -5.00 16.06
CA SER A 109 -23.17 -5.80 16.27
C SER A 109 -23.24 -6.36 17.70
N GLU A 110 -22.12 -6.88 18.21
CA GLU A 110 -22.03 -7.43 19.56
C GLU A 110 -22.16 -6.33 20.63
N ALA A 111 -21.49 -5.18 20.46
CA ALA A 111 -21.62 -4.03 21.35
C ALA A 111 -23.08 -3.56 21.45
N ASN A 112 -23.77 -3.49 20.32
CA ASN A 112 -25.20 -3.16 20.28
C ASN A 112 -26.08 -4.24 20.96
N ARG A 113 -25.75 -5.54 20.79
CA ARG A 113 -26.45 -6.67 21.40
C ARG A 113 -26.37 -6.62 22.92
N ILE A 114 -25.22 -6.29 23.48
CA ILE A 114 -25.03 -6.17 24.94
C ILE A 114 -25.54 -4.85 25.51
N GLY A 115 -26.09 -3.96 24.66
CA GLY A 115 -26.74 -2.72 25.10
C GLY A 115 -25.85 -1.50 25.18
N LEU A 116 -24.60 -1.56 24.70
CA LEU A 116 -23.75 -0.35 24.61
C LEU A 116 -24.35 0.62 23.60
N ARG A 117 -24.29 1.90 23.92
CA ARG A 117 -24.78 3.01 23.08
C ARG A 117 -23.80 4.16 23.13
N VAL A 118 -23.85 4.99 22.10
CA VAL A 118 -23.11 6.24 22.01
C VAL A 118 -24.10 7.38 21.84
N SER A 119 -23.96 8.41 22.64
CA SER A 119 -24.78 9.63 22.55
C SER A 119 -24.15 10.63 21.58
N GLN A 120 -24.97 11.56 21.08
CA GLN A 120 -24.47 12.65 20.24
C GLN A 120 -23.47 13.56 20.99
N ASP A 121 -23.65 13.70 22.31
CA ASP A 121 -22.71 14.48 23.13
C ASP A 121 -21.34 13.83 23.21
N GLU A 122 -21.24 12.51 23.27
CA GLU A 122 -19.97 11.78 23.23
C GLU A 122 -19.27 11.91 21.86
N VAL A 123 -20.04 11.87 20.77
CA VAL A 123 -19.49 12.13 19.42
C VAL A 123 -18.96 13.57 19.36
N ARG A 124 -19.69 14.54 19.87
CA ARG A 124 -19.25 15.93 19.91
C ARG A 124 -17.98 16.10 20.75
N ASP A 125 -17.92 15.47 21.92
CA ASP A 125 -16.75 15.52 22.80
C ASP A 125 -15.51 14.94 22.13
N GLU A 126 -15.63 13.78 21.46
CA GLU A 126 -14.53 13.17 20.67
C GLU A 126 -14.06 14.08 19.52
N LEU A 127 -14.98 14.79 18.87
CA LEU A 127 -14.63 15.75 17.82
C LEU A 127 -13.91 16.99 18.38
N GLN A 128 -14.30 17.44 19.58
CA GLN A 128 -13.75 18.65 20.22
C GLN A 128 -12.46 18.42 20.98
N HIS A 129 -12.31 17.28 21.65
CA HIS A 129 -11.22 16.99 22.56
C HIS A 129 -10.41 15.73 22.20
N GLY A 130 -10.94 14.87 21.31
CA GLY A 130 -10.29 13.63 20.88
C GLY A 130 -9.34 13.83 19.69
N ARG A 131 -9.14 12.76 18.95
CA ARG A 131 -8.17 12.69 17.82
C ARG A 131 -8.44 13.67 16.68
N TYR A 132 -9.66 14.16 16.54
CA TYR A 132 -10.06 15.10 15.49
C TYR A 132 -9.99 16.55 15.92
N ALA A 133 -9.71 16.84 17.19
CA ALA A 133 -9.69 18.19 17.75
C ALA A 133 -8.76 19.13 16.99
N ALA A 134 -7.54 18.70 16.69
CA ALA A 134 -6.58 19.53 15.94
C ALA A 134 -7.06 19.85 14.50
N THR A 135 -7.90 19.01 13.91
CA THR A 135 -8.41 19.18 12.55
C THR A 135 -9.63 20.08 12.52
N PHE A 136 -10.62 19.84 13.37
CA PHE A 136 -11.91 20.52 13.30
C PHE A 136 -12.06 21.64 14.35
N PHE A 137 -11.21 21.64 15.37
CA PHE A 137 -11.19 22.64 16.45
C PHE A 137 -9.80 23.24 16.69
N PRO A 138 -9.09 23.75 15.65
CA PRO A 138 -7.78 24.36 15.84
C PRO A 138 -7.89 25.52 16.84
N SER A 139 -7.04 25.51 17.88
CA SER A 139 -7.07 26.48 18.97
C SER A 139 -8.39 26.50 19.76
N GLY A 140 -9.13 25.38 19.78
CA GLY A 140 -10.39 25.23 20.53
C GLY A 140 -11.63 25.81 19.85
N ASN A 141 -11.51 26.36 18.64
CA ASN A 141 -12.63 26.91 17.88
C ASN A 141 -12.96 26.02 16.69
N PHE A 142 -14.25 25.79 16.47
CA PHE A 142 -14.73 25.03 15.30
C PHE A 142 -14.36 25.75 13.99
N ILE A 143 -13.90 24.99 12.98
CA ILE A 143 -13.51 25.54 11.67
C ILE A 143 -14.67 26.14 10.87
N GLY A 144 -15.92 25.83 11.26
CA GLY A 144 -17.15 26.24 10.56
C GLY A 144 -17.73 25.11 9.73
N GLU A 145 -19.07 25.17 9.58
CA GLU A 145 -19.86 24.12 8.91
C GLU A 145 -19.42 23.89 7.46
N THR A 146 -19.25 24.95 6.69
CA THR A 146 -18.83 24.89 5.28
C THR A 146 -17.45 24.23 5.10
N GLU A 147 -16.45 24.63 5.93
CA GLU A 147 -15.11 24.05 5.87
C GLU A 147 -15.12 22.58 6.30
N TYR A 148 -15.93 22.25 7.32
CA TYR A 148 -16.14 20.89 7.77
C TYR A 148 -16.74 20.01 6.67
N GLU A 149 -17.82 20.47 6.00
CA GLU A 149 -18.45 19.78 4.89
C GLU A 149 -17.50 19.63 3.70
N ASP A 150 -16.78 20.69 3.31
CA ASP A 150 -15.82 20.67 2.21
C ASP A 150 -14.67 19.70 2.46
N MET A 151 -14.16 19.63 3.70
CA MET A 151 -13.11 18.68 4.06
C MET A 151 -13.59 17.23 3.96
N LEU A 152 -14.80 16.96 4.46
CA LEU A 152 -15.39 15.63 4.38
C LEU A 152 -15.72 15.23 2.94
N GLN A 153 -16.23 16.16 2.13
CA GLN A 153 -16.53 15.92 0.72
C GLN A 153 -15.27 15.59 -0.09
N ARG A 154 -14.13 16.24 0.18
CA ARG A 154 -12.83 15.87 -0.42
C ARG A 154 -12.40 14.45 -0.05
N ALA A 155 -12.84 13.93 1.09
CA ALA A 155 -12.65 12.55 1.51
C ALA A 155 -13.77 11.60 1.04
N ASN A 156 -14.70 12.06 0.20
CA ASN A 156 -15.92 11.34 -0.22
C ASN A 156 -16.81 10.90 0.96
N LEU A 157 -16.89 11.71 2.01
CA LEU A 157 -17.72 11.47 3.19
C LEU A 157 -18.78 12.54 3.31
N THR A 158 -19.95 12.15 3.83
CA THR A 158 -20.95 13.12 4.32
C THR A 158 -20.79 13.30 5.83
N PRO A 159 -21.18 14.44 6.41
CA PRO A 159 -21.17 14.67 7.87
C PRO A 159 -21.82 13.52 8.64
N ALA A 160 -23.00 13.08 8.22
CA ALA A 160 -23.73 12.00 8.88
C ALA A 160 -22.94 10.68 8.92
N LYS A 161 -22.35 10.27 7.78
CA LYS A 161 -21.53 9.05 7.71
C LYS A 161 -20.24 9.16 8.49
N PHE A 162 -19.64 10.35 8.53
CA PHE A 162 -18.44 10.58 9.32
C PHE A 162 -18.74 10.51 10.82
N GLU A 163 -19.77 11.19 11.29
CA GLU A 163 -20.20 11.18 12.69
C GLU A 163 -20.65 9.78 13.14
N GLU A 164 -21.33 9.02 12.27
CA GLU A 164 -21.66 7.61 12.50
C GLU A 164 -20.37 6.77 12.67
N SER A 165 -19.36 6.98 11.82
CA SER A 165 -18.07 6.30 11.93
C SER A 165 -17.35 6.64 13.24
N VAL A 166 -17.38 7.90 13.66
CA VAL A 166 -16.85 8.34 14.97
C VAL A 166 -17.63 7.67 16.11
N GLY A 167 -18.95 7.62 16.03
CA GLY A 167 -19.80 6.91 16.98
C GLY A 167 -19.45 5.42 17.08
N HIS A 168 -19.21 4.74 15.95
CA HIS A 168 -18.75 3.36 15.93
C HIS A 168 -17.39 3.18 16.59
N ASP A 169 -16.45 4.12 16.40
CA ASP A 169 -15.13 4.07 17.04
C ASP A 169 -15.24 4.22 18.57
N ILE A 170 -16.08 5.16 19.04
CA ILE A 170 -16.38 5.32 20.47
C ILE A 170 -17.03 4.05 21.03
N LEU A 171 -17.98 3.44 20.29
CA LEU A 171 -18.65 2.20 20.69
C LEU A 171 -17.66 1.05 20.87
N LEU A 172 -16.74 0.90 19.92
CA LEU A 172 -15.67 -0.11 19.97
C LEU A 172 -14.68 0.15 21.11
N SER A 173 -14.34 1.40 21.37
CA SER A 173 -13.52 1.79 22.51
C SER A 173 -14.19 1.44 23.85
N LYS A 174 -15.49 1.70 23.99
CA LYS A 174 -16.28 1.28 25.15
C LYS A 174 -16.31 -0.24 25.31
N LEU A 175 -16.50 -0.98 24.21
CA LEU A 175 -16.48 -2.44 24.22
C LEU A 175 -15.11 -2.96 24.67
N GLN A 176 -14.04 -2.40 24.13
CA GLN A 176 -12.67 -2.76 24.50
C GLN A 176 -12.41 -2.46 25.99
N ALA A 177 -12.80 -1.28 26.47
CA ALA A 177 -12.67 -0.91 27.87
C ALA A 177 -13.46 -1.84 28.81
N LEU A 178 -14.67 -2.23 28.42
CA LEU A 178 -15.50 -3.17 29.17
C LEU A 178 -14.86 -4.56 29.28
N VAL A 179 -14.39 -5.10 28.14
CA VAL A 179 -13.80 -6.45 28.06
C VAL A 179 -12.41 -6.47 28.74
N ALA A 180 -11.59 -5.47 28.44
CA ALA A 180 -10.23 -5.35 28.96
C ALA A 180 -10.20 -4.92 30.44
N GLY A 181 -11.16 -4.12 30.88
CA GLY A 181 -11.22 -3.54 32.23
C GLY A 181 -11.34 -4.57 33.37
N SER A 182 -11.74 -5.80 33.04
CA SER A 182 -11.79 -6.91 34.01
C SER A 182 -10.46 -7.68 34.11
N ALA A 183 -9.43 -7.31 33.34
CA ALA A 183 -8.10 -7.87 33.49
C ALA A 183 -7.44 -7.30 34.76
N GLY A 184 -6.98 -8.19 35.62
CA GLY A 184 -6.25 -7.84 36.82
C GLY A 184 -4.84 -8.45 36.79
N VAL A 185 -3.91 -7.81 37.47
CA VAL A 185 -2.53 -8.26 37.66
C VAL A 185 -2.24 -8.28 39.15
N SER A 186 -1.83 -9.43 39.66
CA SER A 186 -1.40 -9.59 41.06
C SER A 186 0.08 -9.23 41.20
N ASP A 187 0.48 -8.84 42.40
CA ASP A 187 1.89 -8.55 42.71
C ASP A 187 2.80 -9.80 42.54
N ALA A 188 2.23 -10.99 42.77
CA ALA A 188 2.95 -12.24 42.49
C ALA A 188 3.30 -12.41 41.03
N GLU A 189 2.35 -12.13 40.10
CA GLU A 189 2.61 -12.21 38.67
C GLU A 189 3.63 -11.16 38.22
N VAL A 190 3.58 -9.93 38.79
CA VAL A 190 4.57 -8.89 38.53
C VAL A 190 5.96 -9.34 38.97
N HIS A 191 6.05 -9.93 40.17
CA HIS A 191 7.30 -10.45 40.69
C HIS A 191 7.85 -11.62 39.85
N ASP A 192 7.00 -12.57 39.49
CA ASP A 192 7.39 -13.70 38.64
C ASP A 192 7.93 -13.26 37.28
N LEU A 193 7.24 -12.28 36.64
CA LEU A 193 7.69 -11.72 35.38
C LEU A 193 9.02 -10.97 35.52
N PHE A 194 9.17 -10.18 36.60
CA PHE A 194 10.41 -9.50 36.92
C PHE A 194 11.58 -10.49 37.11
N VAL A 195 11.38 -11.53 37.91
CA VAL A 195 12.40 -12.58 38.16
C VAL A 195 12.74 -13.26 36.84
N LYS A 196 11.74 -13.64 36.04
CA LYS A 196 11.96 -14.29 34.74
C LYS A 196 12.76 -13.42 33.77
N GLN A 197 12.53 -12.11 33.73
CA GLN A 197 13.23 -11.20 32.83
C GLN A 197 14.61 -10.76 33.31
N ASN A 198 14.87 -10.76 34.63
CA ASN A 198 16.07 -10.17 35.21
C ASN A 198 17.00 -11.17 35.89
N THR A 199 16.63 -12.46 35.97
CA THR A 199 17.53 -13.52 36.41
C THR A 199 18.70 -13.65 35.44
N LYS A 200 19.92 -13.66 35.97
CA LYS A 200 21.14 -13.88 35.17
C LYS A 200 21.66 -15.29 35.39
N VAL A 201 22.23 -15.85 34.35
CA VAL A 201 22.88 -17.16 34.38
C VAL A 201 24.33 -17.08 33.93
N LYS A 202 25.18 -17.88 34.49
CA LYS A 202 26.56 -18.12 34.06
C LYS A 202 26.76 -19.60 33.82
N PHE A 203 27.37 -19.96 32.70
CA PHE A 203 27.55 -21.35 32.32
C PHE A 203 28.86 -21.56 31.55
N ASP A 204 29.41 -22.77 31.67
CA ASP A 204 30.38 -23.29 30.73
C ASP A 204 29.65 -23.83 29.50
N TYR A 205 30.27 -23.71 28.33
CA TYR A 205 29.71 -24.23 27.09
C TYR A 205 30.76 -24.78 26.17
N ALA A 206 30.48 -25.96 25.62
CA ALA A 206 31.34 -26.65 24.67
C ALA A 206 30.76 -26.56 23.27
N VAL A 207 31.53 -26.01 22.33
CA VAL A 207 31.10 -25.67 20.97
C VAL A 207 31.73 -26.60 19.94
N LEU A 208 30.91 -27.11 19.02
CA LEU A 208 31.33 -27.78 17.80
C LEU A 208 30.91 -26.91 16.61
N LYS A 209 31.87 -26.57 15.72
CA LYS A 209 31.60 -25.77 14.53
C LYS A 209 31.45 -26.66 13.29
N GLN A 210 30.44 -26.42 12.50
CA GLN A 210 30.20 -27.15 11.26
C GLN A 210 31.38 -27.01 10.27
N ASP A 211 31.93 -25.78 10.16
CA ASP A 211 33.04 -25.51 9.27
C ASP A 211 34.30 -26.33 9.58
N ASP A 212 34.57 -26.58 10.85
CA ASP A 212 35.74 -27.40 11.26
C ASP A 212 35.51 -28.87 10.87
N LEU A 213 34.30 -29.36 11.05
CA LEU A 213 33.91 -30.68 10.57
C LEU A 213 33.96 -30.77 9.04
N LYS A 214 33.49 -29.76 8.34
CA LYS A 214 33.50 -29.67 6.87
C LYS A 214 34.92 -29.71 6.30
N LYS A 215 35.86 -28.99 6.91
CA LYS A 215 37.30 -29.00 6.53
C LYS A 215 37.95 -30.39 6.72
N GLY A 216 37.52 -31.13 7.70
CA GLY A 216 38.03 -32.50 7.96
C GLY A 216 37.45 -33.58 7.02
N LEU A 217 36.50 -33.26 6.16
CA LEU A 217 35.91 -34.19 5.20
C LEU A 217 36.71 -34.27 3.91
N HIS A 218 37.14 -35.47 3.56
CA HIS A 218 37.88 -35.79 2.34
C HIS A 218 37.11 -36.88 1.57
N PRO A 219 35.99 -36.52 0.88
CA PRO A 219 35.19 -37.50 0.15
C PRO A 219 35.96 -38.09 -1.01
N THR A 220 35.75 -39.38 -1.25
CA THR A 220 36.26 -40.05 -2.45
C THR A 220 35.45 -39.65 -3.69
N GLU A 221 36.02 -39.92 -4.86
CA GLU A 221 35.33 -39.65 -6.12
C GLU A 221 34.07 -40.51 -6.29
N GLU A 222 34.11 -41.75 -5.79
CA GLU A 222 32.95 -42.65 -5.79
C GLU A 222 31.81 -42.09 -4.92
N GLU A 223 32.12 -41.56 -3.74
CA GLU A 223 31.10 -40.93 -2.87
C GLU A 223 30.47 -39.72 -3.53
N LEU A 224 31.27 -38.88 -4.19
CA LEU A 224 30.78 -37.71 -4.90
C LEU A 224 29.90 -38.06 -6.09
N LYS A 225 30.29 -39.11 -6.88
CA LYS A 225 29.47 -39.62 -7.99
C LYS A 225 28.15 -40.19 -7.48
N ALA A 226 28.20 -40.99 -6.43
CA ALA A 226 27.00 -41.55 -5.81
C ALA A 226 26.05 -40.46 -5.31
N TYR A 227 26.60 -39.40 -4.68
CA TYR A 227 25.82 -38.24 -4.23
C TYR A 227 25.20 -37.51 -5.43
N TYR A 228 25.98 -37.21 -6.47
CA TYR A 228 25.47 -36.60 -7.70
C TYR A 228 24.34 -37.43 -8.32
N ASP A 229 24.50 -38.75 -8.43
CA ASP A 229 23.47 -39.63 -9.02
C ASP A 229 22.18 -39.65 -8.18
N ALA A 230 22.32 -39.66 -6.86
CA ALA A 230 21.18 -39.59 -5.94
C ALA A 230 20.43 -38.23 -6.02
N HIS A 231 21.15 -37.14 -6.30
CA HIS A 231 20.61 -35.78 -6.36
C HIS A 231 20.47 -35.22 -7.78
N LYS A 232 20.56 -36.08 -8.80
CA LYS A 232 20.57 -35.71 -10.21
C LYS A 232 19.36 -34.86 -10.62
N ALA A 233 18.20 -35.06 -9.97
CA ALA A 233 17.00 -34.29 -10.20
C ALA A 233 17.17 -32.79 -9.76
N SER A 234 17.97 -32.52 -8.72
CA SER A 234 18.24 -31.14 -8.28
C SER A 234 19.16 -30.37 -9.23
N TYR A 235 19.95 -31.10 -10.01
CA TYR A 235 20.80 -30.54 -11.07
C TYR A 235 20.08 -30.48 -12.43
N ALA A 236 18.89 -31.06 -12.57
CA ALA A 236 18.09 -30.94 -13.77
C ALA A 236 17.84 -29.48 -14.10
N SER A 237 18.09 -29.07 -15.34
CA SER A 237 17.99 -27.68 -15.79
C SER A 237 18.98 -26.68 -15.12
N SER A 238 20.04 -27.13 -14.44
CA SER A 238 21.09 -26.24 -13.94
C SER A 238 21.87 -25.58 -15.08
N ILE A 239 21.94 -26.20 -16.24
CA ILE A 239 22.37 -25.55 -17.48
C ILE A 239 21.11 -24.97 -18.12
N PRO A 240 20.96 -23.63 -18.12
CA PRO A 240 19.79 -23.02 -18.72
C PRO A 240 19.77 -23.23 -20.25
N GLU A 241 18.58 -23.10 -20.83
CA GLU A 241 18.45 -23.00 -22.29
C GLU A 241 19.34 -21.88 -22.81
N LYS A 242 20.12 -22.17 -23.86
CA LYS A 242 20.96 -21.18 -24.53
C LYS A 242 20.56 -21.06 -25.98
N ARG A 243 20.62 -19.85 -26.51
CA ARG A 243 20.28 -19.57 -27.91
C ARG A 243 21.43 -18.87 -28.59
N LYS A 244 21.55 -19.08 -29.89
CA LYS A 244 22.50 -18.43 -30.77
C LYS A 244 21.73 -17.70 -31.86
N VAL A 245 21.99 -16.40 -32.01
CA VAL A 245 21.30 -15.54 -32.98
C VAL A 245 22.29 -14.78 -33.84
N LYS A 246 21.89 -14.39 -35.02
CA LYS A 246 22.46 -13.27 -35.72
C LYS A 246 21.48 -12.11 -35.71
N TYR A 247 22.00 -10.89 -35.55
CA TYR A 247 21.18 -9.72 -35.42
C TYR A 247 21.82 -8.47 -36.01
N ALA A 248 20.98 -7.50 -36.39
CA ALA A 248 21.35 -6.19 -36.89
C ALA A 248 20.61 -5.13 -36.10
N LEU A 249 21.32 -4.19 -35.44
CA LEU A 249 20.73 -3.11 -34.66
C LEU A 249 20.53 -1.88 -35.52
N ILE A 250 19.28 -1.43 -35.65
CA ILE A 250 18.92 -0.14 -36.20
C ILE A 250 18.93 0.85 -35.03
N ASP A 251 20.09 1.47 -34.84
CA ASP A 251 20.38 2.36 -33.73
C ASP A 251 19.70 3.72 -33.93
N THR A 252 18.80 4.06 -33.01
CA THR A 252 18.04 5.33 -33.06
C THR A 252 18.93 6.55 -32.88
N ALA A 253 19.98 6.47 -32.07
CA ALA A 253 20.90 7.60 -31.88
C ALA A 253 21.66 7.93 -33.17
N LYS A 254 22.01 6.93 -33.99
CA LYS A 254 22.61 7.16 -35.32
C LYS A 254 21.62 7.79 -36.31
N LEU A 255 20.34 7.40 -36.23
CA LEU A 255 19.31 7.96 -37.10
C LEU A 255 18.92 9.39 -36.72
N GLU A 256 19.15 9.81 -35.46
CA GLU A 256 18.83 11.16 -35.01
C GLU A 256 19.60 12.24 -35.80
N ALA A 257 20.84 11.94 -36.21
CA ALA A 257 21.65 12.84 -37.03
C ALA A 257 21.08 13.04 -38.45
N ASP A 258 20.36 12.05 -38.96
CA ASP A 258 19.77 12.06 -40.30
C ASP A 258 18.39 12.74 -40.34
N VAL A 259 17.73 12.89 -39.19
CA VAL A 259 16.38 13.46 -39.10
C VAL A 259 16.43 14.98 -38.97
N LYS A 260 15.87 15.67 -39.96
CA LYS A 260 15.71 17.12 -39.95
C LYS A 260 14.23 17.46 -39.77
N VAL A 261 13.90 18.07 -38.65
CA VAL A 261 12.57 18.64 -38.43
C VAL A 261 12.43 19.92 -39.26
N THR A 262 11.54 19.93 -40.20
CA THR A 262 11.31 21.12 -41.06
C THR A 262 10.30 22.08 -40.41
N PRO A 263 10.28 23.38 -40.81
CA PRO A 263 9.24 24.30 -40.37
C PRO A 263 7.80 23.83 -40.70
N ALA A 264 7.64 23.07 -41.80
CA ALA A 264 6.35 22.50 -42.18
C ALA A 264 5.91 21.39 -41.19
N ASP A 265 6.85 20.55 -40.74
CA ASP A 265 6.56 19.50 -39.76
C ASP A 265 6.15 20.10 -38.41
N LEU A 266 6.88 21.13 -37.97
CA LEU A 266 6.56 21.87 -36.74
C LEU A 266 5.17 22.49 -36.81
N ARG A 267 4.85 23.08 -37.95
CA ARG A 267 3.54 23.71 -38.20
C ARG A 267 2.42 22.66 -38.15
N ALA A 268 2.61 21.56 -38.86
CA ALA A 268 1.63 20.49 -38.91
C ALA A 268 1.38 19.89 -37.51
N TYR A 269 2.42 19.65 -36.74
CA TYR A 269 2.32 19.16 -35.38
C TYR A 269 1.58 20.15 -34.46
N TYR A 270 1.98 21.43 -34.52
CA TYR A 270 1.33 22.48 -33.74
C TYR A 270 -0.15 22.60 -34.06
N ASP A 271 -0.53 22.62 -35.37
CA ASP A 271 -1.93 22.74 -35.79
C ASP A 271 -2.79 21.55 -35.32
N GLN A 272 -2.23 20.34 -35.30
CA GLN A 272 -2.88 19.13 -34.77
C GLN A 272 -3.06 19.15 -33.25
N HIS A 273 -2.13 19.79 -32.51
CA HIS A 273 -2.09 19.80 -31.05
C HIS A 273 -2.42 21.18 -30.46
N ARG A 274 -3.01 22.09 -31.25
CA ARG A 274 -3.22 23.49 -30.88
C ARG A 274 -3.96 23.70 -29.57
N ASP A 275 -4.92 22.82 -29.26
CA ASP A 275 -5.69 22.90 -28.01
C ASP A 275 -4.86 22.67 -26.76
N GLN A 276 -3.76 21.93 -26.86
CA GLN A 276 -2.84 21.69 -25.74
C GLN A 276 -2.04 22.94 -25.33
N TYR A 277 -1.93 23.93 -26.27
CA TYR A 277 -1.20 25.17 -26.05
C TYR A 277 -2.11 26.34 -25.66
N ARG A 278 -3.36 26.06 -25.31
CA ARG A 278 -4.30 27.07 -24.84
C ARG A 278 -3.99 27.48 -23.40
N VAL A 279 -3.73 28.75 -23.21
CA VAL A 279 -3.58 29.39 -21.89
C VAL A 279 -4.94 29.98 -21.52
N PRO A 280 -5.55 29.54 -20.40
CA PRO A 280 -6.82 30.11 -19.98
C PRO A 280 -6.69 31.57 -19.53
N GLU A 281 -7.78 32.30 -19.56
CA GLU A 281 -7.86 33.65 -18.98
C GLU A 281 -7.57 33.58 -17.48
N GLN A 282 -6.71 34.47 -16.99
CA GLN A 282 -6.37 34.61 -15.58
C GLN A 282 -6.38 36.07 -15.17
N VAL A 283 -6.78 36.34 -13.94
CA VAL A 283 -6.71 37.68 -13.37
C VAL A 283 -5.92 37.63 -12.06
N LYS A 284 -5.05 38.60 -11.87
CA LYS A 284 -4.37 38.79 -10.59
C LYS A 284 -5.19 39.80 -9.80
N VAL A 285 -5.67 39.39 -8.63
CA VAL A 285 -6.62 40.21 -7.87
C VAL A 285 -6.19 40.39 -6.43
N SER A 286 -6.58 41.52 -5.88
CA SER A 286 -6.57 41.81 -4.45
C SER A 286 -7.99 42.16 -4.02
N HIS A 287 -8.38 41.74 -2.81
CA HIS A 287 -9.73 42.03 -2.30
C HIS A 287 -9.74 42.38 -0.80
N ILE A 288 -10.84 43.00 -0.38
CA ILE A 288 -11.21 43.16 0.99
C ILE A 288 -12.55 42.48 1.19
N LEU A 289 -12.63 41.56 2.16
CA LEU A 289 -13.87 40.89 2.55
C LEU A 289 -14.35 41.44 3.89
N ILE A 290 -15.61 41.86 3.97
CA ILE A 290 -16.35 42.13 5.19
C ILE A 290 -17.43 41.07 5.30
N LYS A 291 -17.27 40.17 6.26
CA LYS A 291 -18.19 39.03 6.43
C LYS A 291 -19.57 39.50 6.89
N THR A 292 -20.61 38.86 6.41
CA THR A 292 -21.95 39.00 6.96
C THR A 292 -22.17 37.91 8.02
N PRO A 293 -22.92 38.22 9.11
CA PRO A 293 -23.30 37.17 10.06
C PRO A 293 -24.00 36.02 9.38
N LEU A 294 -23.65 34.81 9.77
CA LEU A 294 -24.33 33.61 9.31
C LEU A 294 -25.76 33.55 9.86
N PRO A 295 -26.72 32.93 9.16
CA PRO A 295 -28.06 32.70 9.70
C PRO A 295 -27.98 31.98 11.05
N GLY A 296 -28.77 32.41 12.01
CA GLY A 296 -28.87 31.76 13.33
C GLY A 296 -29.42 30.33 13.22
N PRO A 297 -29.40 29.56 14.34
CA PRO A 297 -29.95 28.18 14.36
C PRO A 297 -31.43 28.09 13.98
N ASP A 298 -32.15 29.19 13.97
CA ASP A 298 -33.56 29.35 13.55
C ASP A 298 -33.72 29.69 12.08
N GLY A 299 -32.61 29.75 11.31
CA GLY A 299 -32.59 30.08 9.89
C GLY A 299 -32.81 31.55 9.57
N LYS A 300 -32.86 32.45 10.60
CA LYS A 300 -33.06 33.88 10.39
C LYS A 300 -31.73 34.58 10.17
N VAL A 301 -31.66 35.39 9.13
CA VAL A 301 -30.52 36.25 8.84
C VAL A 301 -30.53 37.44 9.83
N ASP A 302 -29.39 37.73 10.43
CA ASP A 302 -29.22 38.95 11.23
C ASP A 302 -29.15 40.18 10.29
N GLU A 303 -30.33 40.76 10.01
CA GLU A 303 -30.46 41.94 9.13
C GLU A 303 -29.70 43.15 9.65
N LYS A 304 -29.57 43.30 10.98
CA LYS A 304 -28.82 44.43 11.57
C LYS A 304 -27.32 44.24 11.37
N GLY A 305 -26.80 43.05 11.63
CA GLY A 305 -25.40 42.71 11.38
C GLY A 305 -25.03 42.80 9.91
N ALA A 306 -25.91 42.33 9.03
CA ALA A 306 -25.70 42.44 7.57
C ALA A 306 -25.68 43.92 7.11
N ALA A 307 -26.57 44.76 7.62
CA ALA A 307 -26.59 46.21 7.32
C ALA A 307 -25.33 46.93 7.85
N GLU A 308 -24.80 46.50 9.01
CA GLU A 308 -23.56 47.04 9.56
C GLU A 308 -22.36 46.64 8.71
N ALA A 309 -22.26 45.38 8.32
CA ALA A 309 -21.22 44.87 7.40
C ALA A 309 -21.24 45.63 6.06
N GLN A 310 -22.44 45.88 5.53
CA GLN A 310 -22.60 46.66 4.32
C GLN A 310 -22.07 48.09 4.48
N ARG A 311 -22.42 48.80 5.56
CA ARG A 311 -21.93 50.17 5.82
C ARG A 311 -20.41 50.20 5.96
N ARG A 312 -19.82 49.22 6.66
CA ARG A 312 -18.37 49.12 6.79
C ARG A 312 -17.70 48.93 5.41
N ALA A 313 -18.25 48.08 4.57
CA ALA A 313 -17.75 47.87 3.22
C ALA A 313 -17.89 49.13 2.34
N GLU A 314 -19.03 49.87 2.43
CA GLU A 314 -19.23 51.15 1.75
C GLU A 314 -18.23 52.21 2.15
N ASP A 315 -17.92 52.30 3.44
CA ASP A 315 -16.94 53.27 3.96
C ASP A 315 -15.51 52.94 3.51
N LEU A 316 -15.15 51.66 3.44
CA LEU A 316 -13.87 51.19 2.88
C LEU A 316 -13.78 51.49 1.37
N LEU A 317 -14.87 51.26 0.65
CA LEU A 317 -14.92 51.57 -0.79
C LEU A 317 -14.73 53.09 -1.03
N LYS A 318 -15.35 53.95 -0.24
CA LYS A 318 -15.12 55.40 -0.28
C LYS A 318 -13.66 55.77 -0.03
N GLN A 319 -13.03 55.18 0.98
CA GLN A 319 -11.60 55.41 1.28
C GLN A 319 -10.71 54.98 0.10
N LEU A 320 -10.97 53.84 -0.47
CA LEU A 320 -10.25 53.35 -1.67
C LEU A 320 -10.41 54.30 -2.88
N ARG A 321 -11.63 54.80 -3.13
CA ARG A 321 -11.91 55.75 -4.21
C ARG A 321 -11.26 57.11 -3.95
N ASN A 322 -11.01 57.45 -2.69
CA ASN A 322 -10.30 58.67 -2.29
C ASN A 322 -8.77 58.48 -2.24
N GLY A 323 -8.24 57.35 -2.74
CA GLY A 323 -6.81 57.13 -2.92
C GLY A 323 -6.12 56.36 -1.80
N ALA A 324 -6.85 55.78 -0.85
CA ALA A 324 -6.27 54.90 0.14
C ALA A 324 -5.74 53.62 -0.53
N LYS A 325 -4.65 53.06 -0.01
CA LYS A 325 -4.05 51.84 -0.58
C LYS A 325 -4.85 50.59 -0.18
N MET A 326 -5.18 49.75 -1.17
CA MET A 326 -5.91 48.49 -0.99
C MET A 326 -5.23 47.60 0.03
N GLU A 327 -3.89 47.49 -0.06
CA GLU A 327 -3.05 46.62 0.77
C GLU A 327 -3.13 47.00 2.26
N ASP A 328 -3.16 48.31 2.57
CA ASP A 328 -3.19 48.81 3.93
C ASP A 328 -4.58 48.60 4.57
N LEU A 329 -5.63 48.84 3.79
CA LEU A 329 -7.00 48.62 4.22
C LEU A 329 -7.33 47.15 4.36
N ALA A 330 -6.82 46.28 3.45
CA ALA A 330 -7.01 44.85 3.54
C ALA A 330 -6.33 44.24 4.78
N LYS A 331 -5.10 44.66 5.09
CA LYS A 331 -4.40 44.20 6.32
C LYS A 331 -5.13 44.60 7.59
N LYS A 332 -5.81 45.75 7.59
CA LYS A 332 -6.45 46.31 8.77
C LYS A 332 -7.89 45.86 8.97
N TYR A 333 -8.62 45.67 7.88
CA TYR A 333 -10.07 45.52 7.92
C TYR A 333 -10.61 44.28 7.20
N SER A 334 -9.81 43.63 6.34
CA SER A 334 -10.30 42.44 5.68
C SER A 334 -10.45 41.29 6.65
N GLU A 335 -11.60 40.62 6.57
CA GLU A 335 -11.95 39.46 7.37
C GLU A 335 -11.70 38.14 6.59
N ASP A 336 -10.99 38.23 5.43
CA ASP A 336 -10.52 37.06 4.72
C ASP A 336 -9.25 36.48 5.37
N PRO A 337 -9.31 35.27 5.95
CA PRO A 337 -8.16 34.69 6.67
C PRO A 337 -6.99 34.36 5.74
N GLY A 338 -7.26 34.11 4.45
CA GLY A 338 -6.26 33.70 3.48
C GLY A 338 -5.41 34.85 2.93
N SER A 339 -6.01 36.01 2.69
CA SER A 339 -5.36 37.11 1.99
C SER A 339 -5.16 38.39 2.82
N ALA A 340 -5.88 38.57 3.91
CA ALA A 340 -5.84 39.81 4.71
C ALA A 340 -4.41 40.22 5.10
N LYS A 341 -3.63 39.28 5.66
CA LYS A 341 -2.23 39.49 6.08
C LYS A 341 -1.29 39.80 4.91
N GLN A 342 -1.66 39.38 3.71
CA GLN A 342 -0.93 39.62 2.47
C GLN A 342 -1.44 40.85 1.69
N GLY A 343 -2.18 41.74 2.37
CA GLY A 343 -2.74 42.95 1.75
C GLY A 343 -3.92 42.67 0.82
N GLY A 344 -4.63 41.57 1.06
CA GLY A 344 -5.79 41.14 0.27
C GLY A 344 -5.45 40.42 -1.03
N SER A 345 -4.18 40.13 -1.33
CA SER A 345 -3.78 39.50 -2.59
C SER A 345 -4.14 38.02 -2.63
N LEU A 346 -4.88 37.62 -3.67
CA LEU A 346 -5.18 36.22 -4.01
C LEU A 346 -4.23 35.66 -5.08
N GLY A 347 -3.33 36.50 -5.63
CA GLY A 347 -2.48 36.10 -6.75
C GLY A 347 -3.25 35.96 -8.06
N TRP A 348 -2.76 35.09 -8.96
CA TRP A 348 -3.43 34.76 -10.21
C TRP A 348 -4.53 33.74 -9.96
N ILE A 349 -5.75 34.06 -10.37
CA ILE A 349 -6.91 33.18 -10.30
C ILE A 349 -7.46 32.90 -11.70
N GLY A 350 -7.84 31.65 -11.93
CA GLY A 350 -8.58 31.20 -13.10
C GLY A 350 -10.08 31.16 -12.85
N ARG A 351 -10.85 30.97 -13.93
CA ARG A 351 -12.30 30.76 -13.80
C ARG A 351 -12.60 29.48 -13.04
N GLY A 352 -13.66 29.48 -12.25
CA GLY A 352 -14.08 28.35 -11.39
C GLY A 352 -13.32 28.25 -10.06
N GLN A 353 -12.42 29.19 -9.73
CA GLN A 353 -11.65 29.17 -8.48
C GLN A 353 -12.25 30.04 -7.36
N THR A 354 -13.23 30.86 -7.69
CA THR A 354 -13.91 31.75 -6.72
C THR A 354 -15.42 31.65 -6.89
N VAL A 355 -16.16 32.21 -5.93
CA VAL A 355 -17.63 32.23 -6.00
C VAL A 355 -18.11 33.03 -7.23
N PRO A 356 -19.24 32.62 -7.85
CA PRO A 356 -19.69 33.18 -9.13
C PRO A 356 -19.82 34.70 -9.16
N GLU A 357 -20.28 35.30 -8.08
CA GLU A 357 -20.46 36.75 -7.96
C GLU A 357 -19.12 37.48 -7.97
N PHE A 358 -18.12 36.95 -7.25
CA PHE A 358 -16.77 37.49 -7.25
C PHE A 358 -16.09 37.29 -8.59
N GLU A 359 -16.17 36.09 -9.16
CA GLU A 359 -15.59 35.76 -10.46
C GLU A 359 -16.10 36.66 -11.56
N LYS A 360 -17.43 36.81 -11.65
CA LYS A 360 -18.06 37.66 -12.67
C LYS A 360 -17.48 39.07 -12.67
N VAL A 361 -17.29 39.66 -11.50
CA VAL A 361 -16.75 41.02 -11.37
C VAL A 361 -15.25 41.05 -11.61
N ALA A 362 -14.48 40.14 -11.01
CA ALA A 362 -13.02 40.08 -11.16
C ALA A 362 -12.60 39.96 -12.63
N PHE A 363 -13.28 39.12 -13.42
CA PHE A 363 -12.96 38.92 -14.85
C PHE A 363 -13.50 40.01 -15.75
N SER A 364 -14.52 40.80 -15.32
CA SER A 364 -15.06 41.91 -16.13
C SER A 364 -14.33 43.23 -15.94
N LEU A 365 -13.64 43.42 -14.80
CA LEU A 365 -12.94 44.64 -14.49
C LEU A 365 -11.65 44.80 -15.32
N PRO A 366 -11.36 46.03 -15.79
CA PRO A 366 -10.07 46.39 -16.35
C PRO A 366 -8.96 46.37 -15.28
N LYS A 367 -7.70 46.14 -15.72
CA LYS A 367 -6.52 46.25 -14.87
C LYS A 367 -6.44 47.61 -14.14
N GLY A 368 -6.16 47.57 -12.85
CA GLY A 368 -6.02 48.73 -11.97
C GLY A 368 -7.34 49.28 -11.43
N GLN A 369 -8.49 48.78 -11.88
CA GLN A 369 -9.77 49.25 -11.39
C GLN A 369 -10.25 48.54 -10.13
N ILE A 370 -11.00 49.26 -9.31
CA ILE A 370 -11.63 48.77 -8.10
C ILE A 370 -13.12 48.58 -8.37
N SER A 371 -13.67 47.46 -7.97
CA SER A 371 -15.09 47.15 -8.13
C SER A 371 -15.99 48.04 -7.30
N ASP A 372 -17.27 48.07 -7.64
CA ASP A 372 -18.32 48.33 -6.67
C ASP A 372 -18.33 47.20 -5.65
N MET A 373 -19.13 47.38 -4.58
CA MET A 373 -19.30 46.36 -3.57
C MET A 373 -19.99 45.11 -4.17
N VAL A 374 -19.36 43.93 -4.04
CA VAL A 374 -19.88 42.67 -4.54
C VAL A 374 -20.37 41.84 -3.34
N LYS A 375 -21.64 41.45 -3.39
CA LYS A 375 -22.24 40.60 -2.37
C LYS A 375 -22.11 39.14 -2.77
N SER A 376 -21.59 38.30 -1.89
CA SER A 376 -21.52 36.86 -2.02
C SER A 376 -22.09 36.15 -0.79
N SER A 377 -22.04 34.84 -0.77
CA SER A 377 -22.38 34.04 0.42
C SER A 377 -21.45 34.28 1.62
N TYR A 378 -20.23 34.78 1.40
CA TYR A 378 -19.28 35.10 2.46
C TYR A 378 -19.43 36.50 3.03
N GLY A 379 -20.10 37.41 2.33
CA GLY A 379 -20.23 38.79 2.72
C GLY A 379 -20.03 39.77 1.57
N PHE A 380 -19.51 40.95 1.87
CA PHE A 380 -19.27 42.02 0.91
C PHE A 380 -17.79 42.08 0.55
N HIS A 381 -17.51 42.00 -0.75
CA HIS A 381 -16.16 42.09 -1.32
C HIS A 381 -15.97 43.43 -2.03
N ILE A 382 -14.77 43.97 -1.91
CA ILE A 382 -14.26 45.03 -2.77
C ILE A 382 -13.05 44.47 -3.48
N ILE A 383 -13.09 44.41 -4.83
CA ILE A 383 -12.12 43.72 -5.63
C ILE A 383 -11.30 44.72 -6.43
N ARG A 384 -9.98 44.54 -6.51
CA ARG A 384 -9.12 45.26 -7.45
C ARG A 384 -8.43 44.26 -8.35
N VAL A 385 -8.46 44.50 -9.66
CA VAL A 385 -7.70 43.71 -10.63
C VAL A 385 -6.29 44.31 -10.74
N ASP A 386 -5.30 43.61 -10.22
CA ASP A 386 -3.89 44.06 -10.23
C ASP A 386 -3.24 43.81 -11.60
N ASP A 387 -3.60 42.68 -12.23
CA ASP A 387 -3.16 42.34 -13.58
C ASP A 387 -4.17 41.42 -14.26
N LYS A 388 -4.09 41.31 -15.59
CA LYS A 388 -5.00 40.48 -16.40
C LYS A 388 -4.24 39.82 -17.53
N GLN A 389 -4.40 38.50 -17.65
CA GLN A 389 -3.89 37.72 -18.75
C GLN A 389 -5.08 37.16 -19.54
N GLU A 390 -5.24 37.62 -20.77
CA GLU A 390 -6.31 37.13 -21.64
C GLU A 390 -6.06 35.71 -22.09
N ALA A 391 -7.14 34.95 -22.30
CA ALA A 391 -7.04 33.63 -22.87
C ALA A 391 -6.43 33.72 -24.28
N HIS A 392 -5.36 32.99 -24.49
CA HIS A 392 -4.70 32.91 -25.79
C HIS A 392 -4.17 31.51 -26.05
N VAL A 393 -3.83 31.23 -27.29
CA VAL A 393 -3.11 30.06 -27.69
C VAL A 393 -1.66 30.49 -27.90
N LYS A 394 -0.71 29.86 -27.17
CA LYS A 394 0.73 30.10 -27.39
C LYS A 394 1.03 29.93 -28.87
N THR A 395 1.76 30.84 -29.44
CA THR A 395 2.19 30.79 -30.84
C THR A 395 3.17 29.63 -31.08
N LEU A 396 3.31 29.22 -32.34
CA LEU A 396 4.31 28.20 -32.71
C LEU A 396 5.72 28.60 -32.27
N ASP A 397 6.09 29.87 -32.36
CA ASP A 397 7.43 30.36 -31.98
C ASP A 397 7.67 30.20 -30.47
N GLU A 398 6.64 30.40 -29.63
CA GLU A 398 6.74 30.23 -28.17
C GLU A 398 6.90 28.77 -27.75
N VAL A 399 6.36 27.82 -28.51
CA VAL A 399 6.35 26.39 -28.15
C VAL A 399 7.31 25.56 -29.03
N LYS A 400 8.00 26.16 -29.97
CA LYS A 400 8.91 25.48 -30.89
C LYS A 400 9.97 24.66 -30.19
N SER A 401 10.57 25.23 -29.15
CA SER A 401 11.62 24.54 -28.35
C SER A 401 11.08 23.34 -27.56
N GLU A 402 9.78 23.31 -27.27
CA GLU A 402 9.09 22.20 -26.63
C GLU A 402 8.71 21.11 -27.65
N ILE A 403 8.24 21.54 -28.84
CA ILE A 403 7.75 20.64 -29.90
C ILE A 403 8.89 19.94 -30.65
N GLU A 404 9.95 20.66 -30.98
CA GLU A 404 11.02 20.15 -31.86
C GLU A 404 11.67 18.85 -31.37
N PRO A 405 12.04 18.71 -30.06
CA PRO A 405 12.57 17.45 -29.55
C PRO A 405 11.57 16.30 -29.60
N ILE A 406 10.29 16.57 -29.29
CA ILE A 406 9.23 15.58 -29.31
C ILE A 406 9.02 15.05 -30.74
N LEU A 407 8.91 15.96 -31.68
CA LEU A 407 8.69 15.64 -33.09
C LEU A 407 9.91 14.91 -33.68
N ARG A 408 11.12 15.36 -33.36
CA ARG A 408 12.37 14.70 -33.77
C ARG A 408 12.39 13.25 -33.29
N HIS A 409 12.08 13.04 -32.02
CA HIS A 409 12.04 11.69 -31.46
C HIS A 409 11.00 10.80 -32.18
N GLN A 410 9.79 11.32 -32.43
CA GLN A 410 8.75 10.58 -33.17
C GLN A 410 9.21 10.22 -34.60
N MET A 411 9.84 11.17 -35.29
CA MET A 411 10.36 10.94 -36.65
C MET A 411 11.48 9.91 -36.67
N VAL A 412 12.36 9.91 -35.67
CA VAL A 412 13.42 8.92 -35.52
C VAL A 412 12.83 7.53 -35.31
N GLN A 413 11.84 7.39 -34.44
CA GLN A 413 11.16 6.12 -34.19
C GLN A 413 10.47 5.59 -35.45
N GLN A 414 9.77 6.46 -36.17
CA GLN A 414 9.13 6.10 -37.44
C GLN A 414 10.15 5.68 -38.51
N LEU A 415 11.29 6.38 -38.58
CA LEU A 415 12.36 6.05 -39.51
C LEU A 415 12.99 4.70 -39.16
N ALA A 416 13.26 4.48 -37.87
CA ALA A 416 13.80 3.20 -37.37
C ALA A 416 12.86 2.05 -37.70
N GLN A 417 11.54 2.22 -37.44
CA GLN A 417 10.54 1.20 -37.74
C GLN A 417 10.50 0.88 -39.23
N ARG A 418 10.42 1.91 -40.09
CA ARG A 418 10.42 1.70 -41.54
C ARG A 418 11.69 1.00 -42.05
N LYS A 419 12.88 1.38 -41.51
CA LYS A 419 14.14 0.69 -41.85
C LYS A 419 14.10 -0.77 -41.39
N ALA A 420 13.61 -1.05 -40.17
CA ALA A 420 13.46 -2.39 -39.65
C ALA A 420 12.53 -3.27 -40.51
N ASP A 421 11.35 -2.74 -40.84
CA ASP A 421 10.38 -3.43 -41.70
C ASP A 421 10.98 -3.77 -43.08
N ASN A 422 11.72 -2.83 -43.67
CA ASN A 422 12.42 -3.06 -44.95
C ASN A 422 13.51 -4.14 -44.83
N VAL A 423 14.32 -4.09 -43.77
CA VAL A 423 15.35 -5.13 -43.52
C VAL A 423 14.71 -6.47 -43.31
N VAL A 424 13.64 -6.60 -42.49
CA VAL A 424 12.90 -7.86 -42.31
C VAL A 424 12.37 -8.38 -43.63
N LYS A 425 11.70 -7.51 -44.42
CA LYS A 425 11.15 -7.91 -45.75
C LYS A 425 12.23 -8.42 -46.69
N GLN A 426 13.37 -7.73 -46.79
CA GLN A 426 14.47 -8.14 -47.66
C GLN A 426 15.19 -9.38 -47.10
N ALA A 427 15.35 -9.49 -45.77
CA ALA A 427 15.99 -10.64 -45.13
C ALA A 427 15.17 -11.92 -45.34
N ARG A 428 13.85 -11.85 -45.35
CA ARG A 428 12.94 -12.96 -45.68
C ARG A 428 13.03 -13.38 -47.16
N ALA A 429 13.32 -12.44 -48.05
CA ALA A 429 13.46 -12.72 -49.49
C ALA A 429 14.85 -13.24 -49.87
N GLN A 430 15.89 -12.87 -49.13
CA GLN A 430 17.30 -13.20 -49.44
C GLN A 430 17.98 -13.81 -48.21
N ASN A 431 18.59 -13.00 -47.36
CA ASN A 431 19.16 -13.33 -46.06
C ASN A 431 19.38 -12.02 -45.25
N LEU A 432 19.64 -12.16 -43.95
CA LEU A 432 19.79 -11.02 -43.05
C LEU A 432 21.04 -10.21 -43.38
N GLU A 433 22.14 -10.85 -43.82
CA GLU A 433 23.40 -10.20 -44.14
C GLU A 433 23.24 -9.23 -45.32
N ALA A 434 22.65 -9.71 -46.41
CA ALA A 434 22.42 -8.87 -47.59
C ALA A 434 21.47 -7.71 -47.32
N ALA A 435 20.39 -7.98 -46.59
CA ALA A 435 19.39 -6.96 -46.22
C ALA A 435 19.98 -5.89 -45.29
N ALA A 436 20.73 -6.30 -44.29
CA ALA A 436 21.37 -5.35 -43.34
C ALA A 436 22.48 -4.53 -44.04
N ALA A 437 23.28 -5.17 -44.92
CA ALA A 437 24.30 -4.46 -45.70
C ALA A 437 23.67 -3.39 -46.61
N ALA A 438 22.55 -3.68 -47.28
CA ALA A 438 21.81 -2.73 -48.09
C ALA A 438 21.25 -1.56 -47.26
N ALA A 439 20.93 -1.78 -45.99
CA ALA A 439 20.49 -0.74 -45.04
C ALA A 439 21.66 -0.01 -44.34
N GLY A 440 22.91 -0.40 -44.59
CA GLY A 440 24.11 0.17 -43.94
C GLY A 440 24.28 -0.23 -42.48
N VAL A 441 23.73 -1.40 -42.09
CA VAL A 441 23.73 -1.88 -40.70
C VAL A 441 24.59 -3.15 -40.60
N PRO A 442 25.53 -3.25 -39.66
CA PRO A 442 26.34 -4.46 -39.48
C PRO A 442 25.51 -5.59 -38.86
N VAL A 443 25.78 -6.82 -39.30
CA VAL A 443 25.22 -8.04 -38.69
C VAL A 443 26.24 -8.58 -37.70
N ILE A 444 25.76 -8.91 -36.51
CA ILE A 444 26.53 -9.53 -35.43
C ILE A 444 25.98 -10.95 -35.22
N THR A 445 26.87 -11.93 -35.12
CA THR A 445 26.48 -13.28 -34.70
C THR A 445 26.90 -13.48 -33.25
N SER A 446 25.97 -13.85 -32.39
CA SER A 446 26.26 -14.11 -31.00
C SER A 446 26.96 -15.46 -30.80
N ASP A 447 27.62 -15.62 -29.68
CA ASP A 447 27.83 -16.92 -29.07
C ASP A 447 26.51 -17.48 -28.50
N PHE A 448 26.52 -18.68 -27.91
CA PHE A 448 25.37 -19.20 -27.17
C PHE A 448 25.21 -18.44 -25.86
N PHE A 449 24.05 -17.82 -25.64
CA PHE A 449 23.72 -17.03 -24.48
C PHE A 449 22.44 -17.53 -23.81
N ALA A 450 22.35 -17.35 -22.50
CA ALA A 450 21.16 -17.61 -21.70
C ALA A 450 20.25 -16.36 -21.63
N ARG A 451 19.00 -16.52 -21.20
CA ARG A 451 17.98 -15.44 -21.18
C ARG A 451 18.38 -14.19 -20.38
N ARG A 452 19.31 -14.33 -19.43
CA ARG A 452 19.77 -13.22 -18.57
C ARG A 452 21.11 -12.62 -19.01
N ASP A 453 21.74 -13.17 -20.04
CA ASP A 453 23.01 -12.67 -20.55
C ASP A 453 22.77 -11.39 -21.36
N MET A 454 23.76 -10.51 -21.35
CA MET A 454 23.72 -9.31 -22.19
C MET A 454 24.43 -9.56 -23.51
N LEU A 455 23.82 -9.10 -24.60
CA LEU A 455 24.44 -9.18 -25.92
C LEU A 455 25.19 -7.89 -26.26
N PRO A 456 26.33 -8.00 -26.99
CA PRO A 456 27.11 -6.84 -27.37
C PRO A 456 26.29 -5.79 -28.13
N GLY A 457 26.40 -4.52 -27.72
CA GLY A 457 25.80 -3.38 -28.42
C GLY A 457 24.29 -3.22 -28.27
N LEU A 458 23.59 -4.06 -27.51
CA LEU A 458 22.13 -3.95 -27.33
C LEU A 458 21.73 -3.30 -26.01
N GLY A 459 22.61 -3.36 -24.99
CA GLY A 459 22.23 -2.95 -23.63
C GLY A 459 21.12 -3.83 -23.05
N PRO A 460 20.46 -3.40 -21.95
CA PRO A 460 19.31 -4.10 -21.40
C PRO A 460 18.15 -4.12 -22.42
N SER A 461 17.76 -5.31 -22.89
CA SER A 461 16.79 -5.48 -23.97
C SER A 461 15.82 -6.62 -23.67
N PRO A 462 14.95 -6.51 -22.64
CA PRO A 462 14.07 -7.57 -22.20
C PRO A 462 13.11 -8.03 -23.31
N GLN A 463 12.54 -7.12 -24.08
CA GLN A 463 11.61 -7.42 -25.18
C GLN A 463 12.30 -8.23 -26.29
N PHE A 464 13.52 -7.88 -26.65
CA PHE A 464 14.32 -8.66 -27.59
C PHE A 464 14.63 -10.06 -27.04
N MET A 465 15.02 -10.17 -25.77
CA MET A 465 15.28 -11.46 -25.13
C MET A 465 14.02 -12.34 -25.12
N ASP A 466 12.87 -11.78 -24.79
CA ASP A 466 11.61 -12.51 -24.82
C ASP A 466 11.27 -13.00 -26.23
N ALA A 467 11.41 -12.13 -27.24
CA ALA A 467 11.18 -12.50 -28.63
C ALA A 467 12.11 -13.61 -29.09
N VAL A 468 13.41 -13.53 -28.79
CA VAL A 468 14.39 -14.56 -29.14
C VAL A 468 14.08 -15.88 -28.44
N PHE A 469 13.69 -15.87 -27.15
CA PHE A 469 13.40 -17.09 -26.40
C PHE A 469 12.01 -17.69 -26.67
N MET A 470 11.15 -16.97 -27.38
CA MET A 470 9.89 -17.51 -27.95
C MET A 470 10.05 -17.99 -29.40
N ALA A 471 11.07 -17.53 -30.11
CA ALA A 471 11.29 -17.88 -31.53
C ALA A 471 11.56 -19.40 -31.70
N GLN A 472 11.10 -19.96 -32.81
CA GLN A 472 11.41 -21.31 -33.18
C GLN A 472 12.73 -21.37 -33.98
N GLU A 473 13.45 -22.44 -33.85
CA GLU A 473 14.67 -22.68 -34.66
C GLU A 473 14.35 -22.63 -36.14
N ASN A 474 15.20 -21.97 -36.93
CA ASN A 474 14.99 -21.75 -38.37
C ASN A 474 13.76 -20.89 -38.73
N ALA A 475 13.16 -20.16 -37.77
CA ALA A 475 12.13 -19.19 -38.10
C ALA A 475 12.70 -18.08 -39.02
N PRO A 476 11.85 -17.50 -39.90
CA PRO A 476 12.28 -16.38 -40.73
C PRO A 476 12.72 -15.19 -39.87
N PRO A 477 13.59 -14.31 -40.41
CA PRO A 477 14.01 -13.10 -39.68
C PRO A 477 12.81 -12.30 -39.20
N ASP A 478 12.90 -11.82 -37.95
CA ASP A 478 11.90 -10.99 -37.31
C ASP A 478 12.54 -9.80 -36.57
N GLN A 479 11.75 -8.93 -35.98
CA GLN A 479 12.25 -7.74 -35.29
C GLN A 479 11.71 -7.64 -33.87
N ALA A 480 12.48 -6.98 -33.00
CA ALA A 480 12.08 -6.67 -31.63
C ALA A 480 12.70 -5.36 -31.17
N SER A 481 12.07 -4.71 -30.20
CA SER A 481 12.63 -3.52 -29.57
C SER A 481 13.81 -3.87 -28.67
N ALA A 482 14.84 -3.04 -28.69
CA ALA A 482 15.99 -3.09 -27.80
C ALA A 482 16.23 -1.70 -27.19
N GLY A 483 17.05 -1.63 -26.13
CA GLY A 483 17.28 -0.37 -25.43
C GLY A 483 17.86 0.76 -26.30
N GLN A 484 18.57 0.42 -27.39
CA GLN A 484 19.18 1.39 -28.31
C GLN A 484 18.45 1.53 -29.66
N GLY A 485 17.31 0.86 -29.84
CA GLY A 485 16.56 0.94 -31.09
C GLY A 485 15.80 -0.32 -31.42
N ILE A 486 15.75 -0.70 -32.70
CA ILE A 486 15.07 -1.89 -33.19
C ILE A 486 16.08 -2.90 -33.70
N VAL A 487 15.98 -4.12 -33.24
CA VAL A 487 16.87 -5.23 -33.66
C VAL A 487 16.11 -6.13 -34.62
N VAL A 488 16.67 -6.33 -35.81
CA VAL A 488 16.24 -7.40 -36.72
C VAL A 488 17.13 -8.62 -36.46
N TYR A 489 16.53 -9.78 -36.21
CA TYR A 489 17.25 -10.96 -35.77
C TYR A 489 16.78 -12.23 -36.48
N GLN A 490 17.63 -13.25 -36.45
CA GLN A 490 17.31 -14.60 -36.85
C GLN A 490 17.93 -15.60 -35.87
N LEU A 491 17.11 -16.48 -35.32
CA LEU A 491 17.58 -17.57 -34.46
C LEU A 491 18.32 -18.61 -35.29
N LEU A 492 19.53 -18.97 -34.89
CA LEU A 492 20.40 -19.90 -35.58
C LEU A 492 20.37 -21.29 -34.94
N ALA A 493 20.35 -21.34 -33.61
CA ALA A 493 20.39 -22.61 -32.89
C ALA A 493 19.86 -22.47 -31.47
N VAL A 494 19.29 -23.55 -30.98
CA VAL A 494 18.82 -23.67 -29.57
C VAL A 494 19.59 -24.82 -28.93
N LYS A 495 20.16 -24.57 -27.76
CA LYS A 495 20.63 -25.59 -26.83
C LYS A 495 19.60 -25.75 -25.72
N PRO A 496 18.87 -26.86 -25.67
CA PRO A 496 17.87 -27.07 -24.62
C PRO A 496 18.52 -27.08 -23.24
N PRO A 497 17.73 -26.82 -22.17
CA PRO A 497 18.20 -27.02 -20.81
C PRO A 497 18.74 -28.46 -20.64
N ALA A 498 19.85 -28.58 -19.94
CA ALA A 498 20.47 -29.88 -19.73
C ALA A 498 20.84 -30.10 -18.26
N THR A 499 20.88 -31.35 -17.86
CA THR A 499 21.52 -31.74 -16.61
C THR A 499 23.02 -31.76 -16.86
N PRO A 500 23.82 -30.98 -16.12
CA PRO A 500 25.27 -30.99 -16.30
C PRO A 500 25.84 -32.36 -15.97
N THR A 501 26.95 -32.73 -16.59
CA THR A 501 27.69 -33.90 -16.20
C THR A 501 28.31 -33.73 -14.80
N PHE A 502 28.67 -34.86 -14.17
CA PHE A 502 29.35 -34.78 -12.86
C PHE A 502 30.59 -33.89 -12.90
N GLU A 503 31.41 -34.00 -13.94
CA GLU A 503 32.63 -33.24 -14.11
C GLU A 503 32.38 -31.70 -14.17
N GLU A 504 31.28 -31.29 -14.81
CA GLU A 504 30.90 -29.87 -14.92
C GLU A 504 30.47 -29.26 -13.58
N VAL A 505 29.96 -30.07 -12.66
CA VAL A 505 29.45 -29.62 -11.36
C VAL A 505 30.22 -30.19 -10.15
N ARG A 506 31.33 -30.87 -10.42
CA ARG A 506 32.12 -31.59 -9.39
C ARG A 506 32.41 -30.72 -8.13
N SER A 507 32.88 -29.51 -8.31
CA SER A 507 33.16 -28.60 -7.19
C SER A 507 31.91 -28.25 -6.38
N LYS A 508 30.78 -28.06 -7.07
CA LYS A 508 29.49 -27.79 -6.42
C LYS A 508 28.98 -29.01 -5.67
N VAL A 509 29.06 -30.18 -6.28
CA VAL A 509 28.69 -31.47 -5.65
C VAL A 509 29.53 -31.74 -4.41
N GLU A 510 30.85 -31.49 -4.48
CA GLU A 510 31.75 -31.65 -3.32
C GLU A 510 31.37 -30.70 -2.19
N ASP A 511 31.06 -29.46 -2.48
CA ASP A 511 30.67 -28.49 -1.44
C ASP A 511 29.32 -28.82 -0.81
N GLU A 512 28.33 -29.22 -1.59
CA GLU A 512 27.01 -29.66 -1.12
C GLU A 512 27.12 -30.94 -0.30
N PHE A 513 27.85 -31.96 -0.78
CA PHE A 513 28.13 -33.19 -0.05
C PHE A 513 28.78 -32.90 1.30
N LYS A 514 29.86 -32.10 1.33
CA LYS A 514 30.56 -31.74 2.56
C LYS A 514 29.65 -30.97 3.51
N THR A 515 28.80 -30.11 3.00
CA THR A 515 27.84 -29.33 3.80
C THR A 515 26.82 -30.24 4.47
N GLU A 516 26.21 -31.13 3.71
CA GLU A 516 25.24 -32.10 4.23
C GLU A 516 25.88 -33.06 5.21
N ARG A 517 27.01 -33.64 4.85
CA ARG A 517 27.72 -34.59 5.71
C ARG A 517 28.23 -33.97 7.00
N SER A 518 28.74 -32.73 6.93
CA SER A 518 29.18 -32.00 8.13
C SER A 518 28.03 -31.66 9.07
N SER A 519 26.83 -31.36 8.52
CA SER A 519 25.63 -31.13 9.31
C SER A 519 25.16 -32.39 10.04
N MET A 520 25.15 -33.52 9.35
CA MET A 520 24.84 -34.83 9.99
C MET A 520 25.83 -35.19 11.10
N LEU A 521 27.13 -35.03 10.83
CA LEU A 521 28.19 -35.28 11.81
C LEU A 521 28.12 -34.33 13.01
N LEU A 522 27.76 -33.05 12.77
CA LEU A 522 27.58 -32.09 13.85
C LEU A 522 26.46 -32.52 14.79
N ASN A 523 25.29 -32.88 14.24
CA ASN A 523 24.16 -33.35 15.05
C ASN A 523 24.51 -34.60 15.86
N GLN A 524 25.19 -35.56 15.23
CA GLN A 524 25.64 -36.77 15.93
C GLN A 524 26.63 -36.46 17.04
N LYS A 525 27.67 -35.67 16.74
CA LYS A 525 28.74 -35.36 17.71
C LYS A 525 28.26 -34.49 18.87
N VAL A 526 27.36 -33.53 18.62
CA VAL A 526 26.82 -32.69 19.70
C VAL A 526 25.87 -33.48 20.58
N GLN A 527 25.11 -34.43 20.02
CA GLN A 527 24.30 -35.34 20.84
C GLN A 527 25.20 -36.23 21.71
N GLU A 528 26.25 -36.84 21.12
CA GLU A 528 27.25 -37.64 21.86
C GLU A 528 27.92 -36.81 22.95
N LEU A 529 28.26 -35.52 22.67
CA LEU A 529 28.84 -34.61 23.65
C LEU A 529 27.90 -34.39 24.84
N SER A 530 26.60 -34.12 24.54
CA SER A 530 25.60 -33.95 25.61
C SER A 530 25.42 -35.22 26.46
N ASP A 531 25.27 -36.37 25.80
CA ASP A 531 25.03 -37.64 26.51
C ASP A 531 26.21 -38.04 27.38
N ARG A 532 27.43 -37.90 26.83
CA ARG A 532 28.66 -38.20 27.58
C ARG A 532 28.88 -37.24 28.75
N ALA A 533 28.71 -35.93 28.50
CA ALA A 533 28.82 -34.92 29.54
C ALA A 533 27.83 -35.16 30.68
N LYS A 534 26.58 -35.55 30.37
CA LYS A 534 25.56 -35.91 31.37
C LYS A 534 25.91 -37.15 32.15
N ALA A 535 26.41 -38.20 31.46
CA ALA A 535 26.80 -39.46 32.14
C ALA A 535 27.98 -39.28 33.08
N GLU A 536 28.94 -38.44 32.73
CA GLU A 536 30.13 -38.17 33.52
C GLU A 536 29.96 -36.98 34.48
N HIS A 537 28.88 -36.22 34.37
CA HIS A 537 28.65 -34.96 35.08
C HIS A 537 29.78 -33.92 34.86
N ASP A 538 30.49 -34.02 33.74
CA ASP A 538 31.68 -33.21 33.43
C ASP A 538 31.70 -32.82 31.93
N LEU A 539 31.24 -31.59 31.64
CA LEU A 539 31.26 -31.05 30.29
C LEU A 539 32.71 -30.84 29.79
N LYS A 540 33.62 -30.44 30.66
CA LYS A 540 35.01 -30.16 30.30
C LYS A 540 35.75 -31.39 29.80
N ARG A 541 35.55 -32.51 30.46
CA ARG A 541 36.14 -33.80 30.07
C ARG A 541 35.56 -34.28 28.75
N ALA A 542 34.24 -34.29 28.62
CA ALA A 542 33.55 -34.69 27.38
C ALA A 542 33.95 -33.82 26.20
N ALA A 543 34.06 -32.50 26.39
CA ALA A 543 34.50 -31.57 25.36
C ALA A 543 35.91 -31.87 24.85
N LYS A 544 36.86 -32.16 25.77
CA LYS A 544 38.23 -32.51 25.39
C LYS A 544 38.30 -33.80 24.59
N GLU A 545 37.52 -34.80 24.97
CA GLU A 545 37.50 -36.11 24.29
C GLU A 545 36.91 -36.05 22.89
N LEU A 546 35.90 -35.19 22.68
CA LEU A 546 35.20 -35.02 21.38
C LEU A 546 35.74 -33.87 20.54
N GLY A 547 36.80 -33.15 21.03
CA GLY A 547 37.40 -32.04 20.28
C GLY A 547 36.54 -30.79 20.22
N ALA A 548 35.62 -30.62 21.19
CA ALA A 548 34.80 -29.40 21.28
C ALA A 548 35.57 -28.28 22.00
N THR A 549 35.34 -27.06 21.59
CA THR A 549 35.96 -25.88 22.22
C THR A 549 35.16 -25.46 23.45
N LEU A 550 35.79 -25.57 24.63
CA LEU A 550 35.18 -25.14 25.90
C LEU A 550 35.38 -23.64 26.12
N LYS A 551 34.32 -22.96 26.54
CA LYS A 551 34.28 -21.53 26.91
C LYS A 551 33.40 -21.35 28.15
N THR A 552 33.55 -20.19 28.81
CA THR A 552 32.71 -19.77 29.95
C THR A 552 32.02 -18.46 29.59
N SER A 553 30.72 -18.33 29.85
CA SER A 553 29.99 -17.11 29.65
C SER A 553 30.23 -16.10 30.78
N ASP A 554 29.97 -14.83 30.52
CA ASP A 554 29.66 -13.87 31.58
C ASP A 554 28.26 -14.17 32.17
N LEU A 555 27.84 -13.39 33.16
CA LEU A 555 26.46 -13.39 33.65
C LEU A 555 25.53 -12.78 32.55
N VAL A 556 24.61 -13.58 32.03
CA VAL A 556 23.80 -13.25 30.88
C VAL A 556 22.32 -13.20 31.24
N LEU A 557 21.59 -12.20 30.73
CA LEU A 557 20.14 -12.05 30.84
C LEU A 557 19.39 -12.87 29.78
N PRO A 558 18.07 -13.11 29.95
CA PRO A 558 17.26 -13.85 28.99
C PRO A 558 17.21 -13.26 27.57
N ASP A 559 17.37 -11.96 27.42
CA ASP A 559 17.44 -11.23 26.13
C ASP A 559 18.88 -11.08 25.59
N GLY A 560 19.86 -11.62 26.31
CA GLY A 560 21.28 -11.54 26.00
C GLY A 560 21.69 -12.37 24.78
N GLN A 561 22.94 -12.14 24.34
CA GLN A 561 23.60 -12.89 23.26
C GLN A 561 24.90 -13.47 23.79
N VAL A 562 25.18 -14.74 23.47
CA VAL A 562 26.44 -15.39 23.82
C VAL A 562 27.14 -15.83 22.53
N PRO A 563 28.43 -15.48 22.36
CA PRO A 563 29.19 -15.91 21.18
C PRO A 563 29.15 -17.44 21.02
N ASP A 564 28.95 -17.92 19.80
CA ASP A 564 28.86 -19.31 19.40
C ASP A 564 27.68 -20.12 20.05
N VAL A 565 26.83 -19.49 20.86
CA VAL A 565 25.59 -20.08 21.40
C VAL A 565 24.37 -19.40 20.74
N GLY A 566 24.45 -18.09 20.56
CA GLY A 566 23.37 -17.28 19.97
C GLY A 566 22.51 -16.57 21.02
N SER A 567 21.25 -16.35 20.67
CA SER A 567 20.28 -15.65 21.52
C SER A 567 19.85 -16.54 22.72
N MET A 568 19.90 -15.97 23.92
CA MET A 568 19.40 -16.60 25.12
C MET A 568 17.86 -16.70 25.16
N ALA A 569 17.16 -15.94 24.32
CA ALA A 569 15.72 -16.07 24.15
C ALA A 569 15.31 -17.28 23.27
N GLY A 570 16.27 -17.92 22.59
CA GLY A 570 16.09 -19.10 21.74
C GLY A 570 16.22 -20.43 22.46
N GLN A 571 16.87 -21.41 21.82
CA GLN A 571 17.12 -22.74 22.39
C GLN A 571 17.96 -22.69 23.67
N ALA A 572 18.84 -21.69 23.80
CA ALA A 572 19.67 -21.48 24.97
C ALA A 572 18.89 -21.03 26.24
N SER A 573 17.60 -20.66 26.09
CA SER A 573 16.73 -20.29 27.22
C SER A 573 16.57 -21.39 28.25
N VAL A 574 16.86 -22.65 27.90
CA VAL A 574 16.90 -23.78 28.82
C VAL A 574 17.84 -23.53 30.02
N ALA A 575 18.91 -22.74 29.84
CA ALA A 575 19.84 -22.38 30.89
C ALA A 575 19.16 -21.71 32.10
N PHE A 576 18.05 -20.98 31.90
CA PHE A 576 17.31 -20.31 32.99
C PHE A 576 16.39 -21.25 33.78
N THR A 577 16.19 -22.49 33.32
CA THR A 577 15.41 -23.53 34.02
C THR A 577 16.26 -24.64 34.64
N MET A 578 17.56 -24.66 34.32
CA MET A 578 18.51 -25.65 34.81
C MET A 578 18.95 -25.32 36.26
N LYS A 579 19.43 -26.35 36.94
CA LYS A 579 20.07 -26.20 38.24
C LYS A 579 21.60 -26.10 38.08
N PRO A 580 22.30 -25.43 39.00
CA PRO A 580 23.76 -25.41 38.99
C PRO A 580 24.35 -26.82 38.90
N GLY A 581 25.29 -27.03 37.99
CA GLY A 581 25.89 -28.33 37.67
C GLY A 581 25.14 -29.14 36.60
N GLU A 582 23.91 -28.79 36.25
CA GLU A 582 23.11 -29.48 35.22
C GLU A 582 23.65 -29.20 33.82
N ILE A 583 23.50 -30.17 32.90
CA ILE A 583 24.01 -30.12 31.53
C ILE A 583 22.84 -30.17 30.55
N SER A 584 22.83 -29.25 29.58
CA SER A 584 21.77 -29.11 28.57
C SER A 584 21.78 -30.24 27.53
N GLY A 585 20.73 -30.32 26.75
CA GLY A 585 20.74 -30.94 25.43
C GLY A 585 21.53 -30.11 24.41
N PRO A 586 21.65 -30.60 23.17
CA PRO A 586 22.22 -29.84 22.05
C PRO A 586 21.47 -28.52 21.79
N ILE A 587 22.24 -27.45 21.56
CA ILE A 587 21.73 -26.11 21.20
C ILE A 587 22.36 -25.72 19.87
N SER A 588 21.56 -25.60 18.83
CA SER A 588 22.01 -25.20 17.48
C SER A 588 21.96 -23.69 17.30
N ASN A 589 22.98 -23.12 16.64
CA ASN A 589 23.06 -21.69 16.32
C ASN A 589 23.15 -21.39 14.80
N GLY A 590 22.91 -22.39 13.96
CA GLY A 590 22.97 -22.30 12.50
C GLY A 590 24.37 -22.44 11.88
N SER A 591 25.47 -22.12 12.59
CA SER A 591 26.88 -22.30 12.17
C SER A 591 27.60 -23.41 12.92
N GLY A 592 26.97 -23.91 13.99
CA GLY A 592 27.48 -24.94 14.87
C GLY A 592 26.44 -25.34 15.88
N ALA A 593 26.91 -26.04 16.91
CA ALA A 593 26.08 -26.43 18.04
C ALA A 593 26.89 -26.41 19.34
N ALA A 594 26.21 -26.18 20.45
CA ALA A 594 26.82 -26.13 21.79
C ALA A 594 26.05 -27.00 22.77
N VAL A 595 26.75 -27.39 23.86
CA VAL A 595 26.17 -27.97 25.06
C VAL A 595 26.58 -27.08 26.22
N LEU A 596 25.64 -26.78 27.12
CA LEU A 596 25.85 -25.89 28.28
C LEU A 596 25.92 -26.70 29.56
N GLN A 597 26.73 -26.23 30.52
CA GLN A 597 26.69 -26.66 31.92
C GLN A 597 26.50 -25.43 32.80
N LEU A 598 25.37 -25.36 33.52
CA LEU A 598 25.05 -24.20 34.34
C LEU A 598 26.01 -24.15 35.55
N LEU A 599 26.67 -23.03 35.77
CA LEU A 599 27.53 -22.76 36.89
C LEU A 599 26.81 -22.04 38.03
N GLU A 600 26.09 -20.97 37.67
CA GLU A 600 25.50 -20.04 38.62
C GLU A 600 24.20 -19.46 38.09
N THR A 601 23.24 -19.30 38.99
CA THR A 601 22.01 -18.51 38.72
C THR A 601 21.98 -17.38 39.74
N GLN A 602 21.93 -16.14 39.22
CA GLN A 602 21.85 -14.94 40.02
C GLN A 602 20.44 -14.32 39.88
N PRO A 603 19.59 -14.46 40.93
CA PRO A 603 18.30 -13.78 40.93
C PRO A 603 18.47 -12.26 41.01
N PRO A 604 17.53 -11.46 40.49
CA PRO A 604 17.56 -10.01 40.66
C PRO A 604 17.35 -9.59 42.13
N SER A 605 17.73 -8.35 42.48
CA SER A 605 17.55 -7.83 43.84
C SER A 605 16.14 -7.31 44.08
N GLU A 606 15.66 -7.34 45.33
CA GLU A 606 14.40 -6.75 45.74
C GLU A 606 14.37 -5.23 45.55
N ALA A 607 15.51 -4.56 45.63
CA ALA A 607 15.63 -3.13 45.37
C ALA A 607 15.35 -2.80 43.88
N ASP A 608 15.85 -3.64 42.96
CA ASP A 608 15.58 -3.52 41.53
C ASP A 608 14.10 -3.81 41.21
N PHE A 609 13.49 -4.77 41.94
CA PHE A 609 12.07 -5.07 41.85
C PHE A 609 11.23 -3.85 42.22
N ALA A 610 11.48 -3.27 43.39
CA ALA A 610 10.75 -2.09 43.83
C ALA A 610 10.84 -0.92 42.85
N ALA A 611 12.00 -0.74 42.21
CA ALA A 611 12.19 0.33 41.21
C ALA A 611 11.43 0.10 39.88
N LYS A 612 11.17 -1.17 39.50
CA LYS A 612 10.54 -1.53 38.22
C LYS A 612 9.11 -2.04 38.36
N HIS A 613 8.62 -2.23 39.58
CA HIS A 613 7.33 -2.84 39.90
C HIS A 613 6.18 -2.23 39.08
N ASP A 614 6.02 -0.91 39.14
CA ASP A 614 4.89 -0.23 38.50
C ASP A 614 4.97 -0.31 36.97
N GLN A 615 6.18 -0.21 36.41
CA GLN A 615 6.39 -0.35 34.96
C GLN A 615 6.01 -1.75 34.47
N ILE A 616 6.44 -2.78 35.18
CA ILE A 616 6.17 -4.18 34.81
C ILE A 616 4.68 -4.49 34.99
N ARG A 617 4.07 -3.97 36.06
CA ARG A 617 2.64 -4.10 36.30
C ARG A 617 1.82 -3.51 35.16
N GLU A 618 2.16 -2.30 34.74
CA GLU A 618 1.50 -1.62 33.61
C GLU A 618 1.68 -2.43 32.32
N GLN A 619 2.90 -2.87 32.02
CA GLN A 619 3.19 -3.69 30.84
C GLN A 619 2.37 -4.98 30.85
N LEU A 620 2.36 -5.72 31.95
CA LEU A 620 1.63 -6.98 32.08
C LEU A 620 0.12 -6.77 32.02
N LEU A 621 -0.37 -5.67 32.59
CA LEU A 621 -1.78 -5.30 32.51
C LEU A 621 -2.21 -5.04 31.05
N GLN A 622 -1.44 -4.26 30.31
CA GLN A 622 -1.69 -3.97 28.91
C GLN A 622 -1.64 -5.25 28.04
N GLU A 623 -0.71 -6.14 28.31
CA GLU A 623 -0.60 -7.43 27.62
C GLU A 623 -1.83 -8.30 27.88
N LYS A 624 -2.24 -8.48 29.13
CA LYS A 624 -3.45 -9.23 29.51
C LYS A 624 -4.72 -8.61 28.96
N GLN A 625 -4.82 -7.29 28.95
CA GLN A 625 -5.94 -6.56 28.37
C GLN A 625 -6.05 -6.82 26.87
N ARG A 626 -4.92 -6.78 26.16
CA ARG A 626 -4.86 -7.07 24.72
C ARG A 626 -5.22 -8.52 24.44
N GLU A 627 -4.60 -9.48 25.11
CA GLU A 627 -4.87 -10.92 24.94
C GLU A 627 -6.35 -11.23 25.19
N ARG A 628 -6.91 -10.68 26.27
CA ARG A 628 -8.32 -10.86 26.59
C ARG A 628 -9.24 -10.30 25.52
N PHE A 629 -8.92 -9.15 24.99
CA PHE A 629 -9.68 -8.55 23.91
C PHE A 629 -9.55 -9.33 22.60
N GLU A 630 -8.35 -9.81 22.27
CA GLU A 630 -8.12 -10.67 21.09
C GLU A 630 -8.93 -11.98 21.18
N LEU A 631 -8.94 -12.63 22.33
CA LEU A 631 -9.76 -13.81 22.58
C LEU A 631 -11.27 -13.51 22.47
N PHE A 632 -11.71 -12.38 23.00
CA PHE A 632 -13.09 -11.95 22.87
C PHE A 632 -13.48 -11.72 21.40
N VAL A 633 -12.64 -11.02 20.63
CA VAL A 633 -12.84 -10.79 19.19
C VAL A 633 -12.95 -12.12 18.45
N ALA A 634 -12.03 -13.06 18.69
CA ALA A 634 -12.04 -14.37 18.06
C ALA A 634 -13.34 -15.13 18.37
N ASN A 635 -13.79 -15.12 19.63
CA ASN A 635 -15.04 -15.75 20.04
C ASN A 635 -16.26 -15.12 19.39
N VAL A 636 -16.36 -13.78 19.33
CA VAL A 636 -17.48 -13.08 18.69
C VAL A 636 -17.58 -13.44 17.22
N VAL A 637 -16.46 -13.42 16.49
CA VAL A 637 -16.42 -13.75 15.06
C VAL A 637 -16.78 -15.23 14.84
N ASP A 638 -16.29 -16.13 15.68
CA ASP A 638 -16.57 -17.56 15.59
C ASP A 638 -18.07 -17.86 15.86
N GLU A 639 -18.63 -17.32 16.95
CA GLU A 639 -20.06 -17.48 17.29
C GLU A 639 -20.97 -16.89 16.21
N MET A 640 -20.66 -15.70 15.68
CA MET A 640 -21.44 -15.08 14.62
C MET A 640 -21.33 -15.86 13.31
N SER A 641 -20.18 -16.48 13.03
CA SER A 641 -20.00 -17.35 11.86
C SER A 641 -20.82 -18.64 12.02
N LYS A 642 -20.74 -19.33 13.15
CA LYS A 642 -21.48 -20.55 13.45
C LYS A 642 -23.01 -20.33 13.47
N SER A 643 -23.45 -19.17 13.94
CA SER A 643 -24.88 -18.82 13.95
C SER A 643 -25.39 -18.28 12.60
N GLY A 644 -24.56 -18.20 11.55
CA GLY A 644 -24.94 -17.71 10.24
C GLY A 644 -25.18 -16.19 10.19
N LYS A 645 -24.77 -15.45 11.21
CA LYS A 645 -24.83 -13.97 11.25
C LYS A 645 -23.70 -13.33 10.44
N ILE A 646 -22.61 -14.05 10.19
CA ILE A 646 -21.57 -13.69 9.22
C ILE A 646 -21.76 -14.59 8.00
N LYS A 647 -22.08 -13.98 6.86
CA LYS A 647 -22.17 -14.67 5.57
C LYS A 647 -21.17 -14.05 4.62
N ARG A 648 -20.17 -14.84 4.17
CA ARG A 648 -19.12 -14.41 3.24
C ARG A 648 -19.49 -14.76 1.81
N ASN A 649 -19.08 -13.92 0.87
CA ASN A 649 -19.17 -14.16 -0.56
C ASN A 649 -17.76 -14.37 -1.13
N ASP A 650 -17.31 -15.63 -1.13
CA ASP A 650 -15.95 -15.99 -1.57
C ASP A 650 -15.73 -15.73 -3.07
N GLU A 651 -16.79 -15.67 -3.87
CA GLU A 651 -16.68 -15.34 -5.31
C GLU A 651 -16.35 -13.86 -5.50
N GLU A 652 -17.01 -12.97 -4.76
CA GLU A 652 -16.70 -11.54 -4.81
C GLU A 652 -15.31 -11.23 -4.22
N LEU A 653 -14.90 -11.91 -3.15
CA LEU A 653 -13.54 -11.81 -2.62
C LEU A 653 -12.48 -12.23 -3.65
N LYS A 654 -12.71 -13.35 -4.36
CA LYS A 654 -11.83 -13.80 -5.44
C LYS A 654 -11.84 -12.85 -6.65
N SER A 655 -12.99 -12.23 -6.96
CA SER A 655 -13.09 -11.25 -8.04
C SER A 655 -12.27 -9.99 -7.75
N LEU A 656 -12.28 -9.53 -6.50
CA LEU A 656 -11.44 -8.41 -6.03
C LEU A 656 -9.94 -8.71 -6.18
N ALA A 657 -9.56 -9.96 -5.93
CA ALA A 657 -8.18 -10.41 -6.11
C ALA A 657 -7.76 -10.45 -7.59
N ARG A 658 -8.68 -10.74 -8.53
CA ARG A 658 -8.40 -10.81 -9.99
C ARG A 658 -8.42 -9.44 -10.66
N ALA A 659 -9.33 -8.55 -10.28
CA ALA A 659 -9.45 -7.21 -10.88
C ALA A 659 -8.20 -6.34 -10.69
N GLY A 660 -7.35 -6.65 -9.70
CA GLY A 660 -6.03 -6.01 -9.52
C GLY A 660 -4.99 -6.43 -10.55
N SER A 661 -5.17 -7.58 -11.23
CA SER A 661 -4.23 -8.09 -12.23
C SER A 661 -4.56 -7.67 -13.67
N GLU A 662 -5.81 -7.27 -13.95
CA GLU A 662 -6.25 -6.88 -15.30
C GLU A 662 -6.10 -5.39 -15.62
N SER A 663 -5.92 -4.52 -14.63
CA SER A 663 -5.70 -3.09 -14.84
C SER A 663 -4.22 -2.71 -15.08
N GLY A 664 -3.34 -3.67 -15.29
CA GLY A 664 -1.90 -3.51 -15.53
C GLY A 664 -1.44 -4.03 -16.90
N MET A 665 -2.36 -4.28 -17.86
CA MET A 665 -2.03 -4.59 -19.26
C MET A 665 -2.29 -3.38 -20.15
#